data_f03cdecfc16b744723271e8f6ea7c002
#
_entry.id   f03cdecfc16b744723271e8f6ea7c002
#
_cell.length_a   1.000
_cell.length_b   1.000
_cell.length_c   1.000
_cell.angle_alpha   90.00
_cell.angle_beta   90.00
_cell.angle_gamma   90.00
#
_symmetry.space_group_name_H-M   'P 1'
#
loop_
_entity.id
_entity.type
_entity.pdbx_description
1 polymer ?
#
loop_
_entity_poly.entity_id
_entity_poly.type
_entity_poly.pdbx_seq_one_letter_code
_entity_poly.pdbx_strand_id
1 'polypeptide(L)'
;MTMIQASNPFFEKYSTPHGTVPFNLIKTEHYAPAIHEGIRRQNAEIDAIINNPAAPTFENTIVPYEKSGELLHRVTTVFGNLLSAETSDELQELAREIMPLMSEHENNISLNEKLFARIKAAYELTDKNKLTPEQSKLLEDIYTGFVRNGANLQGDAKEKYRKLCKELSLLTLQFSENALKETNDYQLVLTNKSQLSGLPESAVDAAAETAQEKGVKGWVFTLHAPSYSPFMTYADNRDLRQELYMAYNTKCTHDNACNNLEIVKKIANVRMEIAHLLGYDNFAEYNLKERMAQNSDAVYKLLNQLLEAYTPTAQKEYAEVQALARNEEGESFNLMPWDWSYYSQKLKDRKFSVNDEMLRPYFELSKVKEGVFGLASRLYGITFKKNPGIPVYHKDVEAYEVFDKDGTYLAVLYTDFHPRAGKRSGAWMTSYKGQWTDEKSGENSRPHVSIVMNFTKPTQNKPALLTFDEVETFLHEFGHSLHEIFANSTYESLSGTNVYWDFVELPSQFMENFAIEKEFLHTFARHYQTGELIPDELVQRIVDSSNFNVAYACLRQVSFGLLDMAWYTRNTPFEGDVKAYEKKAWDKAQILPVVEETCMSTQFSHIFAGGYSAGYYSYKWAEVLDADAFSLFKQCGIFNPEIADSFRRNILSKGGTEHPMTLYKRFRGQEPTIDALLIRNGIKR
;
A
#
# COMPACT_ATOMS: atom_id res chain seq x y z
N MET A 1 -32.45 -9.37 24.48
CA MET A 1 -31.35 -8.45 24.26
C MET A 1 -30.10 -8.72 25.12
N THR A 2 -30.24 -9.30 26.31
CA THR A 2 -29.12 -9.47 27.26
C THR A 2 -28.19 -10.67 27.00
N MET A 3 -28.65 -11.72 26.31
CA MET A 3 -27.79 -12.91 26.08
C MET A 3 -26.83 -12.80 24.90
N ILE A 4 -27.12 -11.96 23.88
CA ILE A 4 -26.27 -11.80 22.72
C ILE A 4 -25.07 -10.86 23.03
N GLN A 5 -25.28 -9.88 23.93
CA GLN A 5 -24.21 -8.99 24.37
C GLN A 5 -23.14 -9.68 25.21
N ALA A 6 -23.54 -10.69 26.01
CA ALA A 6 -22.62 -11.43 26.89
C ALA A 6 -21.67 -12.39 26.14
N SER A 7 -21.94 -12.68 24.87
CA SER A 7 -21.12 -13.58 24.03
C SER A 7 -20.29 -12.90 22.95
N ASN A 8 -20.36 -11.57 22.84
CA ASN A 8 -19.62 -10.84 21.79
C ASN A 8 -18.16 -10.64 22.20
N PRO A 9 -17.21 -11.24 21.47
CA PRO A 9 -15.78 -11.18 21.82
C PRO A 9 -15.22 -9.75 21.89
N PHE A 10 -15.79 -8.81 21.17
CA PHE A 10 -15.34 -7.41 21.19
C PHE A 10 -15.57 -6.69 22.51
N PHE A 11 -16.49 -7.17 23.34
CA PHE A 11 -16.77 -6.56 24.65
C PHE A 11 -15.88 -7.11 25.76
N GLU A 12 -15.17 -8.20 25.49
CA GLU A 12 -14.30 -8.84 26.44
C GLU A 12 -12.84 -8.37 26.27
N LYS A 13 -12.08 -8.43 27.36
CA LYS A 13 -10.63 -8.30 27.26
C LYS A 13 -10.09 -9.55 26.58
N TYR A 14 -9.31 -9.38 25.54
CA TYR A 14 -8.72 -10.51 24.83
C TYR A 14 -7.75 -11.29 25.74
N SER A 15 -7.99 -12.59 25.88
CA SER A 15 -7.15 -13.51 26.67
C SER A 15 -6.09 -14.22 25.81
N THR A 16 -5.98 -13.86 24.56
CA THR A 16 -4.99 -14.37 23.60
C THR A 16 -3.58 -13.90 23.96
N PRO A 17 -2.53 -14.58 23.46
CA PRO A 17 -1.16 -14.09 23.64
C PRO A 17 -1.03 -12.64 23.16
N HIS A 18 -0.42 -11.79 23.99
CA HIS A 18 -0.26 -10.34 23.76
C HIS A 18 -1.56 -9.55 23.57
N GLY A 19 -2.71 -10.13 23.92
CA GLY A 19 -3.99 -9.49 23.68
C GLY A 19 -4.35 -9.34 22.21
N THR A 20 -3.88 -10.26 21.37
CA THR A 20 -4.16 -10.29 19.93
C THR A 20 -5.61 -10.59 19.63
N VAL A 21 -6.06 -10.21 18.44
CA VAL A 21 -7.45 -10.41 18.02
C VAL A 21 -7.83 -11.90 18.04
N PRO A 22 -8.91 -12.29 18.74
CA PRO A 22 -9.37 -13.69 18.77
C PRO A 22 -10.19 -14.02 17.51
N PHE A 23 -9.52 -14.06 16.35
CA PHE A 23 -10.17 -14.25 15.04
C PHE A 23 -11.09 -15.48 14.99
N ASN A 24 -10.72 -16.56 15.69
CA ASN A 24 -11.49 -17.79 15.74
C ASN A 24 -12.84 -17.67 16.49
N LEU A 25 -13.01 -16.62 17.27
CA LEU A 25 -14.24 -16.37 18.04
C LEU A 25 -15.12 -15.29 17.38
N ILE A 26 -14.58 -14.47 16.50
CA ILE A 26 -15.28 -13.36 15.87
C ILE A 26 -16.08 -13.87 14.67
N LYS A 27 -17.36 -13.49 14.62
CA LYS A 27 -18.29 -13.79 13.53
C LYS A 27 -18.85 -12.49 12.97
N THR A 28 -19.41 -12.55 11.75
CA THR A 28 -19.99 -11.37 11.08
C THR A 28 -21.05 -10.69 11.94
N GLU A 29 -21.86 -11.46 12.67
CA GLU A 29 -22.92 -10.96 13.57
C GLU A 29 -22.43 -10.13 14.76
N HIS A 30 -21.11 -10.20 15.08
CA HIS A 30 -20.53 -9.47 16.21
C HIS A 30 -20.18 -8.02 15.88
N TYR A 31 -19.97 -7.69 14.61
CA TYR A 31 -19.49 -6.36 14.21
C TYR A 31 -20.49 -5.23 14.44
N ALA A 32 -21.71 -5.36 13.93
CA ALA A 32 -22.71 -4.29 14.03
C ALA A 32 -23.03 -3.92 15.49
N PRO A 33 -23.33 -4.85 16.40
CA PRO A 33 -23.57 -4.51 17.80
C PRO A 33 -22.36 -3.83 18.46
N ALA A 34 -21.16 -4.29 18.17
CA ALA A 34 -19.92 -3.73 18.72
C ALA A 34 -19.63 -2.32 18.19
N ILE A 35 -19.91 -2.07 16.92
CA ILE A 35 -19.77 -0.74 16.31
C ILE A 35 -20.77 0.23 16.92
N HIS A 36 -22.03 -0.14 17.05
CA HIS A 36 -23.05 0.71 17.70
C HIS A 36 -22.68 1.03 19.15
N GLU A 37 -22.22 0.06 19.90
CA GLU A 37 -21.76 0.30 21.28
C GLU A 37 -20.49 1.16 21.32
N GLY A 38 -19.57 0.95 20.39
CA GLY A 38 -18.37 1.78 20.26
C GLY A 38 -18.70 3.25 19.96
N ILE A 39 -19.67 3.49 19.08
CA ILE A 39 -20.19 4.84 18.80
C ILE A 39 -20.81 5.45 20.06
N ARG A 40 -21.63 4.69 20.77
CA ARG A 40 -22.28 5.15 22.00
C ARG A 40 -21.24 5.55 23.06
N ARG A 41 -20.22 4.71 23.26
CA ARG A 41 -19.14 4.98 24.23
C ARG A 41 -18.32 6.19 23.85
N GLN A 42 -17.95 6.33 22.58
CA GLN A 42 -17.21 7.50 22.13
C GLN A 42 -18.03 8.77 22.28
N ASN A 43 -19.32 8.77 21.97
CA ASN A 43 -20.19 9.91 22.19
C ASN A 43 -20.22 10.32 23.66
N ALA A 44 -20.28 9.36 24.59
CA ALA A 44 -20.21 9.65 26.03
C ALA A 44 -18.87 10.24 26.45
N GLU A 45 -17.77 9.77 25.89
CA GLU A 45 -16.43 10.32 26.13
C GLU A 45 -16.31 11.75 25.58
N ILE A 46 -16.85 12.02 24.40
CA ILE A 46 -16.90 13.37 23.80
C ILE A 46 -17.78 14.31 24.67
N ASP A 47 -18.93 13.83 25.11
CA ASP A 47 -19.81 14.63 26.01
C ASP A 47 -19.10 14.98 27.31
N ALA A 48 -18.31 14.06 27.88
CA ALA A 48 -17.52 14.34 29.09
C ALA A 48 -16.45 15.43 28.85
N ILE A 49 -15.83 15.47 27.67
CA ILE A 49 -14.91 16.56 27.29
C ILE A 49 -15.65 17.89 27.19
N ILE A 50 -16.81 17.89 26.49
CA ILE A 50 -17.61 19.11 26.27
C ILE A 50 -18.12 19.69 27.59
N ASN A 51 -18.57 18.84 28.50
CA ASN A 51 -19.22 19.23 29.76
C ASN A 51 -18.24 19.42 30.92
N ASN A 52 -16.93 19.29 30.70
CA ASN A 52 -15.95 19.55 31.75
C ASN A 52 -16.00 21.03 32.17
N PRO A 53 -16.25 21.33 33.46
CA PRO A 53 -16.38 22.71 33.95
C PRO A 53 -15.05 23.47 33.98
N ALA A 54 -13.92 22.79 33.95
CA ALA A 54 -12.60 23.41 33.96
C ALA A 54 -12.30 24.06 32.59
N ALA A 55 -11.48 25.09 32.59
CA ALA A 55 -10.99 25.72 31.37
C ALA A 55 -10.26 24.68 30.49
N PRO A 56 -10.43 24.72 29.16
CA PRO A 56 -9.78 23.76 28.26
C PRO A 56 -8.25 23.84 28.33
N THR A 57 -7.64 22.66 28.53
CA THR A 57 -6.18 22.49 28.53
C THR A 57 -5.78 21.35 27.59
N PHE A 58 -4.49 21.23 27.34
CA PHE A 58 -3.94 20.07 26.63
C PHE A 58 -4.34 18.76 27.34
N GLU A 59 -4.18 18.71 28.65
CA GLU A 59 -4.41 17.50 29.47
C GLU A 59 -5.88 17.12 29.62
N ASN A 60 -6.78 18.09 29.69
CA ASN A 60 -8.20 17.80 29.91
C ASN A 60 -9.06 17.79 28.64
N THR A 61 -8.48 18.17 27.49
CA THR A 61 -9.22 18.27 26.22
C THR A 61 -8.54 17.48 25.11
N ILE A 62 -7.27 17.73 24.84
CA ILE A 62 -6.53 17.11 23.73
C ILE A 62 -6.25 15.63 24.02
N VAL A 63 -5.70 15.32 25.18
CA VAL A 63 -5.37 13.94 25.58
C VAL A 63 -6.61 13.05 25.68
N PRO A 64 -7.71 13.46 26.34
CA PRO A 64 -8.94 12.66 26.35
C PRO A 64 -9.54 12.46 24.96
N TYR A 65 -9.45 13.46 24.09
CA TYR A 65 -9.90 13.30 22.69
C TYR A 65 -9.07 12.25 21.96
N GLU A 66 -7.76 12.30 22.06
CA GLU A 66 -6.82 11.32 21.47
C GLU A 66 -7.14 9.89 21.93
N LYS A 67 -7.51 9.72 23.19
CA LYS A 67 -7.83 8.41 23.78
C LYS A 67 -9.26 7.95 23.54
N SER A 68 -10.14 8.83 23.01
CA SER A 68 -11.56 8.49 22.81
C SER A 68 -11.77 7.45 21.71
N GLY A 69 -12.82 6.65 21.84
CA GLY A 69 -13.25 5.72 20.80
C GLY A 69 -12.43 4.43 20.73
N GLU A 70 -11.84 3.98 21.82
CA GLU A 70 -10.99 2.76 21.84
C GLU A 70 -11.74 1.53 21.31
N LEU A 71 -12.94 1.26 21.83
CA LEU A 71 -13.72 0.10 21.38
C LEU A 71 -14.06 0.20 19.89
N LEU A 72 -14.53 1.36 19.45
CA LEU A 72 -14.89 1.59 18.06
C LEU A 72 -13.70 1.40 17.13
N HIS A 73 -12.54 1.97 17.48
CA HIS A 73 -11.31 1.83 16.73
C HIS A 73 -10.88 0.36 16.63
N ARG A 74 -10.92 -0.37 17.73
CA ARG A 74 -10.57 -1.79 17.79
C ARG A 74 -11.45 -2.65 16.89
N VAL A 75 -12.77 -2.43 16.91
CA VAL A 75 -13.73 -3.18 16.09
C VAL A 75 -13.61 -2.82 14.61
N THR A 76 -13.57 -1.53 14.28
CA THR A 76 -13.49 -1.07 12.88
C THR A 76 -12.16 -1.40 12.24
N THR A 77 -11.08 -1.46 13.00
CA THR A 77 -9.78 -1.91 12.51
C THR A 77 -9.83 -3.37 12.06
N VAL A 78 -10.39 -4.26 12.86
CA VAL A 78 -10.57 -5.66 12.47
C VAL A 78 -11.49 -5.78 11.26
N PHE A 79 -12.63 -5.10 11.29
CA PHE A 79 -13.60 -5.11 10.19
C PHE A 79 -12.99 -4.65 8.87
N GLY A 80 -12.33 -3.49 8.86
CA GLY A 80 -11.73 -2.92 7.66
C GLY A 80 -10.59 -3.76 7.10
N ASN A 81 -9.75 -4.32 7.96
CA ASN A 81 -8.66 -5.18 7.56
C ASN A 81 -9.16 -6.49 6.94
N LEU A 82 -10.17 -7.12 7.52
CA LEU A 82 -10.74 -8.36 6.97
C LEU A 82 -11.58 -8.11 5.72
N LEU A 83 -12.19 -6.95 5.58
CA LEU A 83 -12.88 -6.56 4.35
C LEU A 83 -11.94 -6.58 3.13
N SER A 84 -10.65 -6.33 3.32
CA SER A 84 -9.62 -6.38 2.27
C SER A 84 -8.89 -7.72 2.19
N ALA A 85 -8.61 -8.37 3.31
CA ALA A 85 -7.77 -9.56 3.38
C ALA A 85 -8.53 -10.89 3.37
N GLU A 86 -9.76 -10.91 3.87
CA GLU A 86 -10.60 -12.12 3.99
C GLU A 86 -12.07 -11.74 3.89
N THR A 87 -12.46 -11.13 2.78
CA THR A 87 -13.83 -10.68 2.56
C THR A 87 -14.77 -11.80 2.15
N SER A 88 -16.05 -11.55 2.29
CA SER A 88 -17.15 -12.41 1.87
C SER A 88 -18.33 -11.56 1.41
N ASP A 89 -19.30 -12.17 0.73
CA ASP A 89 -20.53 -11.46 0.36
C ASP A 89 -21.27 -10.90 1.58
N GLU A 90 -21.32 -11.66 2.67
CA GLU A 90 -21.92 -11.21 3.94
C GLU A 90 -21.19 -9.99 4.51
N LEU A 91 -19.87 -10.02 4.51
CA LEU A 91 -19.04 -8.91 5.03
C LEU A 91 -19.19 -7.65 4.16
N GLN A 92 -19.25 -7.81 2.84
CA GLN A 92 -19.47 -6.72 1.89
C GLN A 92 -20.87 -6.11 2.06
N GLU A 93 -21.89 -6.91 2.27
CA GLU A 93 -23.23 -6.44 2.55
C GLU A 93 -23.28 -5.63 3.85
N LEU A 94 -22.65 -6.14 4.91
CA LEU A 94 -22.50 -5.41 6.16
C LEU A 94 -21.75 -4.09 5.98
N ALA A 95 -20.74 -4.06 5.13
CA ALA A 95 -19.97 -2.85 4.83
C ALA A 95 -20.83 -1.73 4.23
N ARG A 96 -21.84 -2.06 3.42
CA ARG A 96 -22.78 -1.07 2.86
C ARG A 96 -23.62 -0.38 3.94
N GLU A 97 -23.82 -1.01 5.07
CA GLU A 97 -24.49 -0.44 6.25
C GLU A 97 -23.48 0.35 7.11
N ILE A 98 -22.33 -0.26 7.39
CA ILE A 98 -21.35 0.26 8.35
C ILE A 98 -20.56 1.48 7.81
N MET A 99 -20.18 1.48 6.54
CA MET A 99 -19.35 2.57 5.99
C MET A 99 -20.06 3.94 6.05
N PRO A 100 -21.34 4.07 5.65
CA PRO A 100 -22.05 5.34 5.82
C PRO A 100 -22.27 5.72 7.28
N LEU A 101 -22.53 4.73 8.14
CA LEU A 101 -22.70 4.95 9.57
C LEU A 101 -21.43 5.52 10.20
N MET A 102 -20.28 4.98 9.84
CA MET A 102 -18.98 5.49 10.31
C MET A 102 -18.70 6.90 9.80
N SER A 103 -18.97 7.16 8.53
CA SER A 103 -18.83 8.49 7.94
C SER A 103 -19.71 9.53 8.67
N GLU A 104 -20.96 9.16 8.98
CA GLU A 104 -21.87 10.00 9.75
C GLU A 104 -21.35 10.27 11.17
N HIS A 105 -20.86 9.23 11.83
CA HIS A 105 -20.31 9.36 13.19
C HIS A 105 -19.06 10.26 13.21
N GLU A 106 -18.14 10.06 12.29
CA GLU A 106 -16.94 10.90 12.14
C GLU A 106 -17.32 12.37 11.91
N ASN A 107 -18.30 12.63 11.04
CA ASN A 107 -18.81 13.96 10.81
C ASN A 107 -19.52 14.56 12.04
N ASN A 108 -20.23 13.73 12.80
CA ASN A 108 -20.87 14.19 14.05
C ASN A 108 -19.85 14.68 15.06
N ILE A 109 -18.64 14.10 15.08
CA ILE A 109 -17.54 14.55 15.93
C ILE A 109 -16.87 15.79 15.34
N SER A 110 -16.40 15.72 14.09
CA SER A 110 -15.63 16.81 13.47
C SER A 110 -16.43 18.08 13.26
N LEU A 111 -17.76 17.99 13.12
CA LEU A 111 -18.68 19.10 12.95
C LEU A 111 -19.39 19.52 14.26
N ASN A 112 -19.01 18.95 15.39
CA ASN A 112 -19.56 19.31 16.69
C ASN A 112 -18.99 20.65 17.14
N GLU A 113 -19.84 21.68 17.15
CA GLU A 113 -19.43 23.06 17.47
C GLU A 113 -18.91 23.22 18.91
N LYS A 114 -19.51 22.52 19.87
CA LYS A 114 -19.10 22.60 21.28
C LYS A 114 -17.75 21.92 21.49
N LEU A 115 -17.54 20.78 20.86
CA LEU A 115 -16.25 20.10 20.93
C LEU A 115 -15.17 20.93 20.25
N PHE A 116 -15.44 21.46 19.07
CA PHE A 116 -14.47 22.29 18.36
C PHE A 116 -14.10 23.55 19.16
N ALA A 117 -15.08 24.18 19.82
CA ALA A 117 -14.81 25.34 20.67
C ALA A 117 -13.81 25.00 21.80
N ARG A 118 -13.92 23.83 22.42
CA ARG A 118 -12.97 23.39 23.44
C ARG A 118 -11.60 23.06 22.86
N ILE A 119 -11.55 22.36 21.72
CA ILE A 119 -10.29 22.06 21.02
C ILE A 119 -9.57 23.36 20.64
N LYS A 120 -10.29 24.30 20.05
CA LYS A 120 -9.76 25.62 19.65
C LYS A 120 -9.23 26.40 20.88
N ALA A 121 -9.99 26.43 21.97
CA ALA A 121 -9.57 27.09 23.18
C ALA A 121 -8.30 26.45 23.78
N ALA A 122 -8.23 25.12 23.82
CA ALA A 122 -7.03 24.41 24.24
C ALA A 122 -5.83 24.75 23.36
N TYR A 123 -6.04 24.82 22.05
CA TYR A 123 -5.00 25.18 21.08
C TYR A 123 -4.47 26.61 21.30
N GLU A 124 -5.38 27.58 21.50
CA GLU A 124 -5.02 28.99 21.67
C GLU A 124 -4.43 29.31 23.05
N LEU A 125 -4.92 28.64 24.11
CA LEU A 125 -4.55 28.95 25.50
C LEU A 125 -3.32 28.16 25.99
N THR A 126 -2.95 27.07 25.32
CA THR A 126 -1.81 26.26 25.74
C THR A 126 -0.49 26.98 25.46
N ASP A 127 0.37 27.07 26.45
CA ASP A 127 1.75 27.56 26.28
C ASP A 127 2.59 26.49 25.56
N LYS A 128 2.78 26.66 24.27
CA LYS A 128 3.49 25.71 23.41
C LYS A 128 4.95 25.52 23.81
N ASN A 129 5.55 26.47 24.51
CA ASN A 129 6.93 26.36 24.98
C ASN A 129 7.10 25.32 26.12
N LYS A 130 6.00 24.95 26.76
CA LYS A 130 5.98 23.93 27.82
C LYS A 130 5.70 22.53 27.32
N LEU A 131 5.36 22.40 26.03
CA LEU A 131 5.07 21.12 25.40
C LEU A 131 6.33 20.47 24.84
N THR A 132 6.37 19.13 24.88
CA THR A 132 7.36 18.38 24.10
C THR A 132 7.08 18.54 22.60
N PRO A 133 8.05 18.27 21.72
CA PRO A 133 7.80 18.29 20.26
C PRO A 133 6.62 17.42 19.86
N GLU A 134 6.47 16.22 20.43
CA GLU A 134 5.36 15.32 20.17
C GLU A 134 4.02 15.88 20.63
N GLN A 135 3.95 16.47 21.82
CA GLN A 135 2.75 17.12 22.33
C GLN A 135 2.34 18.31 21.45
N SER A 136 3.30 19.12 21.03
CA SER A 136 3.06 20.23 20.10
C SER A 136 2.51 19.74 18.76
N LYS A 137 3.06 18.65 18.25
CA LYS A 137 2.60 18.02 17.00
C LYS A 137 1.18 17.50 17.14
N LEU A 138 0.86 16.82 18.23
CA LEU A 138 -0.48 16.32 18.51
C LEU A 138 -1.50 17.47 18.57
N LEU A 139 -1.20 18.52 19.31
CA LEU A 139 -2.05 19.70 19.44
C LEU A 139 -2.34 20.34 18.07
N GLU A 140 -1.29 20.54 17.28
CA GLU A 140 -1.39 21.10 15.92
C GLU A 140 -2.22 20.20 15.00
N ASP A 141 -1.95 18.90 14.99
CA ASP A 141 -2.61 17.94 14.11
C ASP A 141 -4.09 17.78 14.46
N ILE A 142 -4.45 17.76 15.74
CA ILE A 142 -5.85 17.65 16.16
C ILE A 142 -6.62 18.92 15.77
N TYR A 143 -6.11 20.10 16.08
CA TYR A 143 -6.75 21.35 15.70
C TYR A 143 -6.92 21.49 14.19
N THR A 144 -5.84 21.28 13.45
CA THR A 144 -5.84 21.32 11.98
C THR A 144 -6.78 20.27 11.39
N GLY A 145 -6.83 19.07 11.98
CA GLY A 145 -7.73 18.01 11.58
C GLY A 145 -9.19 18.40 11.65
N PHE A 146 -9.61 19.09 12.71
CA PHE A 146 -10.97 19.62 12.83
C PHE A 146 -11.28 20.62 11.72
N VAL A 147 -10.39 21.60 11.51
CA VAL A 147 -10.56 22.60 10.47
C VAL A 147 -10.67 21.96 9.07
N ARG A 148 -9.81 21.03 8.77
CA ARG A 148 -9.78 20.30 7.48
C ARG A 148 -10.97 19.38 7.26
N ASN A 149 -11.65 18.98 8.33
CA ASN A 149 -12.86 18.14 8.26
C ASN A 149 -14.15 18.94 8.50
N GLY A 150 -14.12 20.23 8.23
CA GLY A 150 -15.31 21.04 8.11
C GLY A 150 -15.78 21.74 9.39
N ALA A 151 -14.95 21.80 10.45
CA ALA A 151 -15.36 22.41 11.72
C ALA A 151 -15.78 23.88 11.59
N ASN A 152 -15.27 24.61 10.62
CA ASN A 152 -15.64 25.99 10.34
C ASN A 152 -16.88 26.15 9.44
N LEU A 153 -17.44 25.05 8.93
CA LEU A 153 -18.65 25.09 8.10
C LEU A 153 -19.87 25.35 8.94
N GLN A 154 -20.85 26.08 8.37
CA GLN A 154 -22.09 26.41 9.04
C GLN A 154 -23.30 26.23 8.11
N GLY A 155 -24.47 25.95 8.70
CA GLY A 155 -25.76 25.89 7.99
C GLY A 155 -25.76 24.86 6.85
N ASP A 156 -26.22 25.30 5.69
CA ASP A 156 -26.37 24.42 4.50
C ASP A 156 -25.06 23.81 4.01
N ALA A 157 -23.95 24.54 4.14
CA ALA A 157 -22.64 24.05 3.77
C ALA A 157 -22.22 22.82 4.60
N LYS A 158 -22.54 22.85 5.90
CA LYS A 158 -22.29 21.74 6.83
C LYS A 158 -23.08 20.49 6.44
N GLU A 159 -24.37 20.66 6.15
CA GLU A 159 -25.23 19.55 5.73
C GLU A 159 -24.83 18.99 4.36
N LYS A 160 -24.43 19.85 3.44
CA LYS A 160 -23.89 19.43 2.15
C LYS A 160 -22.61 18.62 2.31
N TYR A 161 -21.71 19.05 3.19
CA TYR A 161 -20.48 18.33 3.51
C TYR A 161 -20.78 16.91 4.04
N ARG A 162 -21.72 16.79 4.98
CA ARG A 162 -22.16 15.49 5.52
C ARG A 162 -22.65 14.56 4.41
N LYS A 163 -23.50 15.07 3.54
CA LYS A 163 -24.07 14.32 2.42
C LYS A 163 -23.00 13.83 1.45
N LEU A 164 -22.05 14.72 1.09
CA LEU A 164 -20.95 14.38 0.18
C LEU A 164 -20.02 13.31 0.78
N CYS A 165 -19.69 13.39 2.06
CA CYS A 165 -18.87 12.39 2.74
C CYS A 165 -19.54 11.01 2.76
N LYS A 166 -20.85 10.97 3.02
CA LYS A 166 -21.63 9.72 2.99
C LYS A 166 -21.66 9.12 1.59
N GLU A 167 -21.93 9.94 0.58
CA GLU A 167 -21.93 9.53 -0.82
C GLU A 167 -20.55 8.96 -1.23
N LEU A 168 -19.48 9.66 -0.85
CA LEU A 168 -18.11 9.23 -1.16
C LEU A 168 -17.80 7.85 -0.53
N SER A 169 -18.21 7.61 0.71
CA SER A 169 -17.97 6.33 1.37
C SER A 169 -18.61 5.15 0.64
N LEU A 170 -19.80 5.34 0.09
CA LEU A 170 -20.50 4.33 -0.71
C LEU A 170 -19.88 4.16 -2.10
N LEU A 171 -19.48 5.24 -2.75
CA LEU A 171 -18.84 5.20 -4.07
C LEU A 171 -17.50 4.46 -4.05
N THR A 172 -16.68 4.73 -3.05
CA THR A 172 -15.36 4.06 -2.92
C THR A 172 -15.53 2.57 -2.62
N LEU A 173 -16.50 2.20 -1.81
CA LEU A 173 -16.84 0.80 -1.54
C LEU A 173 -17.28 0.09 -2.82
N GLN A 174 -18.22 0.68 -3.57
CA GLN A 174 -18.72 0.11 -4.82
C GLN A 174 -17.62 -0.05 -5.86
N PHE A 175 -16.72 0.93 -5.96
CA PHE A 175 -15.55 0.85 -6.83
C PHE A 175 -14.70 -0.39 -6.53
N SER A 176 -14.38 -0.62 -5.26
CA SER A 176 -13.55 -1.74 -4.81
C SER A 176 -14.23 -3.09 -5.05
N GLU A 177 -15.51 -3.20 -4.74
CA GLU A 177 -16.29 -4.43 -4.95
C GLU A 177 -16.34 -4.81 -6.44
N ASN A 178 -16.56 -3.82 -7.32
CA ASN A 178 -16.60 -4.04 -8.76
C ASN A 178 -15.25 -4.52 -9.31
N ALA A 179 -14.15 -3.90 -8.86
CA ALA A 179 -12.80 -4.30 -9.27
C ALA A 179 -12.46 -5.73 -8.81
N LEU A 180 -12.82 -6.09 -7.60
CA LEU A 180 -12.60 -7.44 -7.07
C LEU A 180 -13.40 -8.48 -7.86
N LYS A 181 -14.68 -8.21 -8.10
CA LYS A 181 -15.56 -9.13 -8.83
C LYS A 181 -15.08 -9.37 -10.26
N GLU A 182 -14.73 -8.34 -11.00
CA GLU A 182 -14.21 -8.47 -12.37
C GLU A 182 -12.89 -9.25 -12.40
N THR A 183 -12.04 -9.09 -11.39
CA THR A 183 -10.81 -9.88 -11.28
C THR A 183 -11.10 -11.36 -11.04
N ASN A 184 -12.04 -11.67 -10.16
CA ASN A 184 -12.37 -13.04 -9.78
C ASN A 184 -13.20 -13.79 -10.85
N ASP A 185 -14.03 -13.10 -11.59
CA ASP A 185 -14.97 -13.73 -12.54
C ASP A 185 -14.30 -14.11 -13.88
N TYR A 186 -13.17 -13.51 -14.23
CA TYR A 186 -12.53 -13.78 -15.51
C TYR A 186 -11.75 -15.09 -15.50
N GLN A 187 -11.89 -15.84 -16.60
CA GLN A 187 -11.15 -17.07 -16.87
C GLN A 187 -10.74 -17.14 -18.33
N LEU A 188 -9.46 -17.38 -18.60
CA LEU A 188 -8.98 -17.81 -19.90
C LEU A 188 -8.80 -19.32 -19.85
N VAL A 189 -9.70 -20.06 -20.49
CA VAL A 189 -9.68 -21.52 -20.50
C VAL A 189 -8.98 -22.01 -21.77
N LEU A 190 -7.88 -22.74 -21.60
CA LEU A 190 -7.13 -23.37 -22.69
C LEU A 190 -7.29 -24.89 -22.61
N THR A 191 -7.60 -25.52 -23.72
CA THR A 191 -7.79 -26.97 -23.81
C THR A 191 -6.80 -27.65 -24.75
N ASN A 192 -6.10 -26.88 -25.58
CA ASN A 192 -5.12 -27.38 -26.52
C ASN A 192 -3.71 -27.08 -26.00
N LYS A 193 -2.90 -28.13 -25.84
CA LYS A 193 -1.54 -28.03 -25.33
C LYS A 193 -0.65 -27.09 -26.17
N SER A 194 -0.88 -26.95 -27.46
CA SER A 194 -0.14 -26.03 -28.33
C SER A 194 -0.30 -24.57 -27.95
N GLN A 195 -1.40 -24.20 -27.27
CA GLN A 195 -1.66 -22.84 -26.77
C GLN A 195 -0.78 -22.47 -25.57
N LEU A 196 -0.12 -23.45 -24.97
CA LEU A 196 0.77 -23.25 -23.81
C LEU A 196 2.23 -23.01 -24.22
N SER A 197 2.53 -22.99 -25.53
CA SER A 197 3.90 -22.80 -26.02
C SER A 197 4.57 -21.57 -25.38
N GLY A 198 5.80 -21.73 -24.94
CA GLY A 198 6.62 -20.70 -24.30
C GLY A 198 6.41 -20.54 -22.80
N LEU A 199 5.27 -21.03 -22.28
CA LEU A 199 4.99 -20.91 -20.85
C LEU A 199 5.90 -21.82 -20.02
N PRO A 200 6.42 -21.33 -18.89
CA PRO A 200 7.20 -22.18 -17.98
C PRO A 200 6.31 -23.25 -17.33
N GLU A 201 6.93 -24.35 -16.96
CA GLU A 201 6.25 -25.48 -16.31
C GLU A 201 5.47 -25.03 -15.07
N SER A 202 6.05 -24.14 -14.28
CA SER A 202 5.40 -23.58 -13.07
C SER A 202 4.07 -22.91 -13.36
N ALA A 203 3.99 -22.15 -14.45
CA ALA A 203 2.75 -21.48 -14.88
C ALA A 203 1.71 -22.47 -15.39
N VAL A 204 2.16 -23.50 -16.13
CA VAL A 204 1.29 -24.55 -16.66
C VAL A 204 0.70 -25.39 -15.53
N ASP A 205 1.52 -25.79 -14.55
CA ASP A 205 1.09 -26.54 -13.37
C ASP A 205 0.06 -25.75 -12.54
N ALA A 206 0.33 -24.49 -12.29
CA ALA A 206 -0.60 -23.61 -11.57
C ALA A 206 -1.95 -23.45 -12.32
N ALA A 207 -1.91 -23.32 -13.63
CA ALA A 207 -3.12 -23.21 -14.46
C ALA A 207 -3.92 -24.53 -14.49
N ALA A 208 -3.25 -25.69 -14.45
CA ALA A 208 -3.89 -27.00 -14.34
C ALA A 208 -4.61 -27.17 -13.00
N GLU A 209 -3.98 -26.75 -11.90
CA GLU A 209 -4.61 -26.79 -10.58
C GLU A 209 -5.82 -25.84 -10.48
N THR A 210 -5.70 -24.64 -11.03
CA THR A 210 -6.82 -23.69 -11.10
C THR A 210 -8.00 -24.28 -11.88
N ALA A 211 -7.73 -24.94 -13.01
CA ALA A 211 -8.77 -25.64 -13.78
C ALA A 211 -9.45 -26.73 -12.95
N GLN A 212 -8.70 -27.51 -12.21
CA GLN A 212 -9.21 -28.57 -11.34
C GLN A 212 -10.09 -27.99 -10.22
N GLU A 213 -9.65 -26.93 -9.55
CA GLU A 213 -10.40 -26.24 -8.50
C GLU A 213 -11.74 -25.69 -9.02
N LYS A 214 -11.74 -25.21 -10.26
CA LYS A 214 -12.96 -24.66 -10.90
C LYS A 214 -13.82 -25.71 -11.62
N GLY A 215 -13.40 -26.98 -11.61
CA GLY A 215 -14.13 -28.05 -12.29
C GLY A 215 -14.12 -27.94 -13.80
N VAL A 216 -13.09 -27.31 -14.37
CA VAL A 216 -12.94 -27.06 -15.82
C VAL A 216 -11.85 -27.97 -16.38
N LYS A 217 -12.05 -28.49 -17.57
CA LYS A 217 -11.06 -29.33 -18.28
C LYS A 217 -10.02 -28.43 -18.96
N GLY A 218 -8.73 -28.78 -18.82
CA GLY A 218 -7.62 -28.07 -19.43
C GLY A 218 -6.86 -27.20 -18.45
N TRP A 219 -6.59 -25.95 -18.84
CA TRP A 219 -5.81 -24.99 -18.07
C TRP A 219 -6.58 -23.68 -17.97
N VAL A 220 -6.57 -23.07 -16.77
CA VAL A 220 -7.24 -21.79 -16.54
C VAL A 220 -6.23 -20.75 -16.09
N PHE A 221 -6.15 -19.65 -16.85
CA PHE A 221 -5.40 -18.46 -16.51
C PHE A 221 -6.38 -17.36 -16.03
N THR A 222 -5.95 -16.59 -15.05
CA THR A 222 -6.76 -15.56 -14.39
C THR A 222 -6.10 -14.19 -14.45
N LEU A 223 -6.77 -13.18 -13.92
CA LEU A 223 -6.24 -11.82 -13.83
C LEU A 223 -5.43 -11.58 -12.54
N HIS A 224 -5.24 -12.60 -11.70
CA HIS A 224 -4.35 -12.52 -10.55
C HIS A 224 -2.89 -12.47 -11.01
N ALA A 225 -2.07 -11.66 -10.34
CA ALA A 225 -0.70 -11.40 -10.77
C ALA A 225 0.14 -12.66 -11.03
N PRO A 226 0.12 -13.72 -10.18
CA PRO A 226 0.92 -14.92 -10.43
C PRO A 226 0.50 -15.73 -11.66
N SER A 227 -0.72 -15.53 -12.16
CA SER A 227 -1.23 -16.13 -13.40
C SER A 227 -0.98 -15.22 -14.60
N TYR A 228 -1.31 -13.94 -14.46
CA TYR A 228 -1.25 -12.94 -15.53
C TYR A 228 0.19 -12.64 -15.97
N SER A 229 1.08 -12.36 -15.02
CA SER A 229 2.44 -11.89 -15.32
C SER A 229 3.28 -12.91 -16.09
N PRO A 230 3.36 -14.20 -15.69
CA PRO A 230 4.09 -15.19 -16.48
C PRO A 230 3.51 -15.40 -17.87
N PHE A 231 2.18 -15.33 -18.01
CA PHE A 231 1.54 -15.48 -19.32
C PHE A 231 1.96 -14.34 -20.26
N MET A 232 1.88 -13.10 -19.81
CA MET A 232 2.28 -11.94 -20.62
C MET A 232 3.78 -11.94 -20.95
N THR A 233 4.59 -12.51 -20.08
CA THR A 233 6.06 -12.56 -20.24
C THR A 233 6.52 -13.67 -21.18
N TYR A 234 5.89 -14.85 -21.13
CA TYR A 234 6.43 -16.06 -21.75
C TYR A 234 5.54 -16.70 -22.82
N ALA A 235 4.23 -16.46 -22.86
CA ALA A 235 3.37 -17.11 -23.83
C ALA A 235 3.72 -16.71 -25.27
N ASP A 236 4.04 -17.67 -26.12
CA ASP A 236 4.36 -17.43 -27.53
C ASP A 236 3.15 -16.98 -28.34
N ASN A 237 1.95 -17.38 -27.94
CA ASN A 237 0.73 -17.04 -28.64
C ASN A 237 0.32 -15.58 -28.44
N ARG A 238 0.61 -14.75 -29.43
CA ARG A 238 0.33 -13.30 -29.39
C ARG A 238 -1.16 -12.98 -29.22
N ASP A 239 -2.04 -13.72 -29.90
CA ASP A 239 -3.49 -13.49 -29.82
C ASP A 239 -4.01 -13.73 -28.40
N LEU A 240 -3.48 -14.74 -27.70
CA LEU A 240 -3.84 -15.03 -26.33
C LEU A 240 -3.25 -13.99 -25.35
N ARG A 241 -2.03 -13.48 -25.61
CA ARG A 241 -1.50 -12.36 -24.82
C ARG A 241 -2.37 -11.13 -24.97
N GLN A 242 -2.81 -10.82 -26.21
CA GLN A 242 -3.73 -9.71 -26.45
C GLN A 242 -5.05 -9.90 -25.72
N GLU A 243 -5.64 -11.09 -25.80
CA GLU A 243 -6.91 -11.41 -25.14
C GLU A 243 -6.81 -11.21 -23.60
N LEU A 244 -5.78 -11.75 -22.99
CA LEU A 244 -5.56 -11.62 -21.54
C LEU A 244 -5.25 -10.17 -21.14
N TYR A 245 -4.43 -9.47 -21.93
CA TYR A 245 -4.12 -8.06 -21.75
C TYR A 245 -5.39 -7.20 -21.80
N MET A 246 -6.24 -7.43 -22.81
CA MET A 246 -7.49 -6.68 -22.95
C MET A 246 -8.44 -6.97 -21.79
N ALA A 247 -8.56 -8.21 -21.36
CA ALA A 247 -9.37 -8.55 -20.20
C ALA A 247 -8.92 -7.82 -18.93
N TYR A 248 -7.62 -7.74 -18.71
CA TYR A 248 -7.04 -7.04 -17.54
C TYR A 248 -7.26 -5.52 -17.63
N ASN A 249 -6.95 -4.94 -18.79
CA ASN A 249 -6.91 -3.48 -18.95
C ASN A 249 -8.24 -2.84 -19.32
N THR A 250 -9.29 -3.65 -19.49
CA THR A 250 -10.67 -3.18 -19.67
C THR A 250 -11.58 -3.50 -18.48
N LYS A 251 -11.01 -3.91 -17.34
CA LYS A 251 -11.79 -4.19 -16.14
C LYS A 251 -12.67 -3.01 -15.76
N CYS A 252 -13.91 -3.32 -15.43
CA CYS A 252 -14.91 -2.34 -14.98
C CYS A 252 -15.27 -1.28 -16.02
N THR A 253 -15.12 -1.59 -17.31
CA THR A 253 -15.55 -0.72 -18.42
C THR A 253 -16.75 -1.28 -19.20
N HIS A 254 -17.21 -2.49 -18.86
CA HIS A 254 -18.26 -3.20 -19.60
C HIS A 254 -19.65 -2.74 -19.16
N ASP A 255 -20.62 -2.91 -20.07
CA ASP A 255 -22.02 -2.60 -19.78
C ASP A 255 -22.63 -3.70 -18.88
N ASN A 256 -22.26 -3.66 -17.60
CA ASN A 256 -22.75 -4.56 -16.57
C ASN A 256 -22.74 -3.86 -15.19
N ALA A 257 -23.13 -4.58 -14.14
CA ALA A 257 -23.20 -4.03 -12.78
C ALA A 257 -21.84 -3.62 -12.19
N CYS A 258 -20.73 -4.08 -12.76
CA CYS A 258 -19.37 -3.78 -12.31
C CYS A 258 -18.72 -2.61 -13.04
N ASN A 259 -19.47 -1.85 -13.84
CA ASN A 259 -18.95 -0.71 -14.58
C ASN A 259 -18.61 0.44 -13.64
N ASN A 260 -17.34 0.87 -13.65
CA ASN A 260 -16.84 1.96 -12.80
C ASN A 260 -16.69 3.30 -13.56
N LEU A 261 -17.06 3.40 -14.83
CA LEU A 261 -16.87 4.64 -15.61
C LEU A 261 -17.62 5.83 -14.96
N GLU A 262 -18.89 5.66 -14.62
CA GLU A 262 -19.67 6.70 -13.95
C GLU A 262 -19.23 6.91 -12.48
N ILE A 263 -18.80 5.85 -11.80
CA ILE A 263 -18.31 5.90 -10.42
C ILE A 263 -17.03 6.74 -10.33
N VAL A 264 -16.11 6.61 -11.27
CA VAL A 264 -14.90 7.45 -11.38
C VAL A 264 -15.26 8.93 -11.44
N LYS A 265 -16.20 9.30 -12.33
CA LYS A 265 -16.67 10.69 -12.45
C LYS A 265 -17.26 11.20 -11.14
N LYS A 266 -18.13 10.41 -10.53
CA LYS A 266 -18.79 10.78 -9.26
C LYS A 266 -17.79 10.98 -8.14
N ILE A 267 -16.82 10.08 -8.00
CA ILE A 267 -15.77 10.20 -6.97
C ILE A 267 -14.96 11.48 -7.18
N ALA A 268 -14.49 11.73 -8.41
CA ALA A 268 -13.72 12.93 -8.72
C ALA A 268 -14.51 14.21 -8.44
N ASN A 269 -15.78 14.25 -8.86
CA ASN A 269 -16.64 15.40 -8.67
C ASN A 269 -17.02 15.63 -7.20
N VAL A 270 -17.32 14.58 -6.45
CA VAL A 270 -17.61 14.68 -5.01
C VAL A 270 -16.40 15.19 -4.24
N ARG A 271 -15.21 14.68 -4.52
CA ARG A 271 -13.98 15.17 -3.89
C ARG A 271 -13.70 16.63 -4.21
N MET A 272 -13.92 17.03 -5.45
CA MET A 272 -13.83 18.46 -5.84
C MET A 272 -14.82 19.34 -5.06
N GLU A 273 -16.07 18.93 -4.94
CA GLU A 273 -17.09 19.68 -4.19
C GLU A 273 -16.74 19.78 -2.70
N ILE A 274 -16.22 18.70 -2.10
CA ILE A 274 -15.73 18.73 -0.72
C ILE A 274 -14.60 19.75 -0.57
N ALA A 275 -13.62 19.72 -1.48
CA ALA A 275 -12.52 20.68 -1.46
C ALA A 275 -13.01 22.14 -1.58
N HIS A 276 -13.95 22.41 -2.47
CA HIS A 276 -14.55 23.73 -2.63
C HIS A 276 -15.25 24.20 -1.34
N LEU A 277 -16.01 23.31 -0.70
CA LEU A 277 -16.67 23.65 0.58
C LEU A 277 -15.65 24.03 1.66
N LEU A 278 -14.49 23.38 1.66
CA LEU A 278 -13.41 23.63 2.62
C LEU A 278 -12.50 24.80 2.24
N GLY A 279 -12.81 25.51 1.13
CA GLY A 279 -12.10 26.72 0.71
C GLY A 279 -10.87 26.49 -0.17
N TYR A 280 -10.77 25.33 -0.82
CA TYR A 280 -9.68 25.00 -1.74
C TYR A 280 -10.15 25.00 -3.19
N ASP A 281 -9.27 25.35 -4.11
CA ASP A 281 -9.58 25.40 -5.54
C ASP A 281 -9.90 24.02 -6.12
N ASN A 282 -9.25 22.98 -5.61
CA ASN A 282 -9.42 21.59 -6.03
C ASN A 282 -9.01 20.63 -4.91
N PHE A 283 -9.29 19.34 -5.13
CA PHE A 283 -8.99 18.31 -4.13
C PHE A 283 -7.48 18.14 -3.91
N ALA A 284 -6.66 18.26 -4.97
CA ALA A 284 -5.20 18.13 -4.85
C ALA A 284 -4.62 19.20 -3.91
N GLU A 285 -5.01 20.46 -4.05
CA GLU A 285 -4.55 21.53 -3.15
C GLU A 285 -4.99 21.31 -1.70
N TYR A 286 -6.22 20.82 -1.51
CA TYR A 286 -6.69 20.40 -0.19
C TYR A 286 -5.82 19.30 0.40
N ASN A 287 -5.63 18.21 -0.35
CA ASN A 287 -4.94 17.02 0.15
C ASN A 287 -3.44 17.26 0.39
N LEU A 288 -2.79 17.99 -0.52
CA LEU A 288 -1.34 18.24 -0.47
C LEU A 288 -0.91 19.20 0.64
N LYS A 289 -1.84 19.97 1.20
CA LYS A 289 -1.52 20.91 2.28
C LYS A 289 -0.80 20.24 3.44
N GLU A 290 -1.17 18.99 3.75
CA GLU A 290 -0.59 18.18 4.82
C GLU A 290 0.37 17.11 4.24
N ARG A 291 1.25 17.53 3.33
CA ARG A 291 2.29 16.69 2.70
C ARG A 291 3.62 17.45 2.66
N MET A 292 4.72 16.73 2.45
CA MET A 292 6.04 17.35 2.23
C MET A 292 6.01 18.26 0.99
N ALA A 293 5.31 17.84 -0.07
CA ALA A 293 5.16 18.61 -1.31
C ALA A 293 4.39 19.93 -1.12
N GLN A 294 3.40 19.97 -0.24
CA GLN A 294 2.56 21.12 0.14
C GLN A 294 1.61 21.65 -0.93
N ASN A 295 1.91 21.51 -2.21
CA ASN A 295 1.10 22.01 -3.32
C ASN A 295 1.31 21.21 -4.60
N SER A 296 0.41 21.40 -5.57
CA SER A 296 0.49 20.69 -6.86
C SER A 296 1.70 21.09 -7.70
N ASP A 297 2.18 22.32 -7.60
CA ASP A 297 3.35 22.76 -8.36
C ASP A 297 4.59 21.94 -8.00
N ALA A 298 4.81 21.64 -6.73
CA ALA A 298 5.92 20.81 -6.28
C ALA A 298 5.82 19.37 -6.82
N VAL A 299 4.60 18.82 -6.88
CA VAL A 299 4.33 17.50 -7.45
C VAL A 299 4.65 17.47 -8.95
N TYR A 300 4.12 18.43 -9.70
CA TYR A 300 4.40 18.53 -11.14
C TYR A 300 5.85 18.79 -11.43
N LYS A 301 6.54 19.57 -10.60
CA LYS A 301 7.98 19.81 -10.72
C LYS A 301 8.75 18.48 -10.69
N LEU A 302 8.47 17.64 -9.71
CA LEU A 302 9.10 16.31 -9.61
C LEU A 302 8.76 15.44 -10.82
N LEU A 303 7.46 15.31 -11.16
CA LEU A 303 7.03 14.48 -12.29
C LEU A 303 7.67 14.95 -13.61
N ASN A 304 7.74 16.25 -13.85
CA ASN A 304 8.35 16.81 -15.06
C ASN A 304 9.87 16.64 -15.07
N GLN A 305 10.55 16.78 -13.94
CA GLN A 305 11.99 16.50 -13.83
C GLN A 305 12.30 15.04 -14.19
N LEU A 306 11.51 14.10 -13.68
CA LEU A 306 11.66 12.68 -14.00
C LEU A 306 11.36 12.43 -15.48
N LEU A 307 10.29 13.00 -16.00
CA LEU A 307 9.89 12.87 -17.39
C LEU A 307 11.02 13.34 -18.33
N GLU A 308 11.56 14.53 -18.08
CA GLU A 308 12.68 15.09 -18.87
C GLU A 308 13.94 14.23 -18.79
N ALA A 309 14.31 13.79 -17.57
CA ALA A 309 15.55 13.03 -17.37
C ALA A 309 15.47 11.61 -17.96
N TYR A 310 14.33 10.94 -17.85
CA TYR A 310 14.20 9.53 -18.21
C TYR A 310 13.70 9.29 -19.65
N THR A 311 13.00 10.22 -20.27
CA THR A 311 12.42 10.04 -21.61
C THR A 311 13.46 9.63 -22.68
N PRO A 312 14.65 10.27 -22.80
CA PRO A 312 15.62 9.85 -23.79
C PRO A 312 16.06 8.39 -23.65
N THR A 313 16.27 7.93 -22.41
CA THR A 313 16.64 6.54 -22.12
C THR A 313 15.48 5.58 -22.41
N ALA A 314 14.26 5.96 -22.05
CA ALA A 314 13.06 5.14 -22.32
C ALA A 314 12.84 4.96 -23.83
N GLN A 315 13.08 5.98 -24.62
CA GLN A 315 13.01 5.91 -26.09
C GLN A 315 14.04 4.94 -26.66
N LYS A 316 15.26 4.93 -26.12
CA LYS A 316 16.31 3.97 -26.51
C LYS A 316 15.93 2.54 -26.11
N GLU A 317 15.38 2.35 -24.91
CA GLU A 317 14.90 1.05 -24.43
C GLU A 317 13.80 0.50 -25.34
N TYR A 318 12.82 1.34 -25.70
CA TYR A 318 11.76 0.97 -26.63
C TYR A 318 12.33 0.59 -28.01
N ALA A 319 13.23 1.40 -28.56
CA ALA A 319 13.83 1.15 -29.86
C ALA A 319 14.58 -0.18 -29.91
N GLU A 320 15.28 -0.54 -28.84
CA GLU A 320 16.04 -1.78 -28.72
C GLU A 320 15.11 -3.01 -28.67
N VAL A 321 14.02 -2.94 -27.89
CA VAL A 321 13.00 -4.01 -27.83
C VAL A 321 12.28 -4.14 -29.17
N GLN A 322 11.91 -3.02 -29.81
CA GLN A 322 11.29 -3.01 -31.14
C GLN A 322 12.20 -3.62 -32.21
N ALA A 323 13.49 -3.32 -32.18
CA ALA A 323 14.46 -3.90 -33.11
C ALA A 323 14.57 -5.42 -32.97
N LEU A 324 14.59 -5.92 -31.75
CA LEU A 324 14.57 -7.37 -31.48
C LEU A 324 13.28 -8.02 -32.03
N ALA A 325 12.14 -7.41 -31.76
CA ALA A 325 10.86 -7.93 -32.22
C ALA A 325 10.78 -7.99 -33.76
N ARG A 326 11.26 -6.95 -34.43
CA ARG A 326 11.32 -6.91 -35.90
C ARG A 326 12.29 -7.94 -36.49
N ASN A 327 13.41 -8.17 -35.81
CA ASN A 327 14.37 -9.19 -36.24
C ASN A 327 13.75 -10.61 -36.20
N GLU A 328 12.84 -10.86 -35.26
CA GLU A 328 12.17 -12.15 -35.14
C GLU A 328 10.92 -12.28 -36.01
N GLU A 329 10.13 -11.21 -36.11
CA GLU A 329 8.78 -11.26 -36.73
C GLU A 329 8.68 -10.60 -38.10
N GLY A 330 9.70 -9.82 -38.49
CA GLY A 330 9.73 -9.04 -39.75
C GLY A 330 9.64 -7.54 -39.55
N GLU A 331 10.11 -6.78 -40.53
CA GLU A 331 10.25 -5.32 -40.49
C GLU A 331 8.92 -4.56 -40.27
N SER A 332 7.79 -5.15 -40.61
CA SER A 332 6.48 -4.53 -40.45
C SER A 332 5.89 -4.72 -39.06
N PHE A 333 6.56 -5.49 -38.19
CA PHE A 333 6.05 -5.74 -36.85
C PHE A 333 6.19 -4.48 -35.97
N ASN A 334 5.09 -4.11 -35.30
CA ASN A 334 5.06 -3.02 -34.35
C ASN A 334 4.66 -3.54 -32.97
N LEU A 335 5.46 -3.23 -31.96
CA LEU A 335 5.15 -3.56 -30.57
C LEU A 335 3.84 -2.94 -30.15
N MET A 336 2.98 -3.76 -29.59
CA MET A 336 1.79 -3.36 -28.88
C MET A 336 1.98 -3.57 -27.38
N PRO A 337 1.15 -2.99 -26.50
CA PRO A 337 1.30 -3.15 -25.06
C PRO A 337 1.35 -4.60 -24.57
N TRP A 338 0.64 -5.52 -25.23
CA TRP A 338 0.67 -6.96 -24.93
C TRP A 338 1.94 -7.68 -25.40
N ASP A 339 2.84 -6.99 -26.09
CA ASP A 339 4.11 -7.52 -26.59
C ASP A 339 5.31 -7.08 -25.74
N TRP A 340 5.15 -6.01 -24.95
CA TRP A 340 6.27 -5.37 -24.26
C TRP A 340 6.99 -6.33 -23.31
N SER A 341 6.27 -6.97 -22.41
CA SER A 341 6.86 -7.92 -21.44
C SER A 341 7.51 -9.11 -22.13
N TYR A 342 6.87 -9.63 -23.18
CA TYR A 342 7.35 -10.79 -23.92
C TYR A 342 8.68 -10.52 -24.62
N TYR A 343 8.77 -9.47 -25.43
CA TYR A 343 10.02 -9.15 -26.15
C TYR A 343 11.07 -8.52 -25.24
N SER A 344 10.65 -7.79 -24.22
CA SER A 344 11.58 -7.30 -23.19
C SER A 344 12.30 -8.44 -22.47
N GLN A 345 11.59 -9.52 -22.12
CA GLN A 345 12.21 -10.69 -21.50
C GLN A 345 13.20 -11.39 -22.44
N LYS A 346 12.85 -11.51 -23.73
CA LYS A 346 13.78 -12.07 -24.73
C LYS A 346 15.07 -11.22 -24.85
N LEU A 347 14.91 -9.89 -24.85
CA LEU A 347 16.06 -8.99 -24.88
C LEU A 347 16.90 -9.11 -23.62
N LYS A 348 16.28 -9.17 -22.46
CA LYS A 348 16.94 -9.37 -21.17
C LYS A 348 17.71 -10.68 -21.14
N ASP A 349 17.13 -11.77 -21.65
CA ASP A 349 17.80 -13.07 -21.75
C ASP A 349 19.05 -12.98 -22.66
N ARG A 350 18.97 -12.28 -23.79
CA ARG A 350 20.10 -12.13 -24.70
C ARG A 350 21.23 -11.27 -24.11
N LYS A 351 20.86 -10.20 -23.38
CA LYS A 351 21.84 -9.26 -22.80
C LYS A 351 22.47 -9.79 -21.51
N PHE A 352 21.67 -10.41 -20.66
CA PHE A 352 22.07 -10.73 -19.27
C PHE A 352 21.96 -12.21 -18.93
N SER A 353 21.31 -13.01 -19.76
CA SER A 353 21.06 -14.45 -19.51
C SER A 353 20.41 -14.70 -18.16
N VAL A 354 19.39 -13.94 -17.79
CA VAL A 354 18.66 -14.05 -16.54
C VAL A 354 17.16 -13.90 -16.76
N ASN A 355 16.39 -14.77 -16.12
CA ASN A 355 14.92 -14.69 -16.09
C ASN A 355 14.41 -15.28 -14.76
N ASP A 356 13.12 -15.08 -14.49
CA ASP A 356 12.51 -15.54 -13.25
C ASP A 356 12.60 -17.05 -13.06
N GLU A 357 12.48 -17.84 -14.12
CA GLU A 357 12.53 -19.30 -14.01
C GLU A 357 13.91 -19.83 -13.58
N MET A 358 14.97 -19.09 -13.91
CA MET A 358 16.33 -19.39 -13.42
C MET A 358 16.49 -19.04 -11.94
N LEU A 359 15.77 -18.03 -11.47
CA LEU A 359 15.87 -17.51 -10.11
C LEU A 359 14.93 -18.20 -9.13
N ARG A 360 13.73 -18.59 -9.57
CA ARG A 360 12.70 -19.21 -8.70
C ARG A 360 13.24 -20.38 -7.86
N PRO A 361 14.08 -21.30 -8.37
CA PRO A 361 14.60 -22.40 -7.55
C PRO A 361 15.38 -21.97 -6.32
N TYR A 362 15.91 -20.74 -6.31
CA TYR A 362 16.67 -20.16 -5.19
C TYR A 362 15.79 -19.28 -4.27
N PHE A 363 14.55 -19.05 -4.65
CA PHE A 363 13.63 -18.15 -3.94
C PHE A 363 12.40 -18.88 -3.40
N GLU A 364 12.64 -20.02 -2.75
CA GLU A 364 11.59 -20.70 -2.00
C GLU A 364 11.09 -19.78 -0.88
N LEU A 365 9.79 -19.61 -0.76
CA LEU A 365 9.17 -18.63 0.17
C LEU A 365 9.68 -18.78 1.61
N SER A 366 9.80 -20.01 2.12
CA SER A 366 10.30 -20.25 3.48
C SER A 366 11.74 -19.75 3.68
N LYS A 367 12.60 -19.89 2.66
CA LYS A 367 13.97 -19.40 2.68
C LYS A 367 14.05 -17.89 2.53
N VAL A 368 13.25 -17.33 1.65
CA VAL A 368 13.14 -15.85 1.49
C VAL A 368 12.71 -15.21 2.81
N LYS A 369 11.72 -15.79 3.47
CA LYS A 369 11.26 -15.33 4.78
C LYS A 369 12.38 -15.36 5.83
N GLU A 370 13.13 -16.45 5.93
CA GLU A 370 14.31 -16.55 6.80
C GLU A 370 15.34 -15.46 6.47
N GLY A 371 15.56 -15.20 5.18
CA GLY A 371 16.50 -14.18 4.70
C GLY A 371 16.06 -12.76 5.05
N VAL A 372 14.78 -12.44 4.87
CA VAL A 372 14.22 -11.12 5.19
C VAL A 372 14.24 -10.87 6.71
N PHE A 373 13.82 -11.85 7.50
CA PHE A 373 13.89 -11.75 8.96
C PHE A 373 15.34 -11.64 9.43
N GLY A 374 16.25 -12.43 8.85
CA GLY A 374 17.68 -12.37 9.12
C GLY A 374 18.33 -11.04 8.77
N LEU A 375 17.86 -10.37 7.73
CA LEU A 375 18.30 -9.03 7.37
C LEU A 375 17.98 -8.02 8.50
N ALA A 376 16.77 -8.04 9.01
CA ALA A 376 16.39 -7.20 10.14
C ALA A 376 17.17 -7.54 11.41
N SER A 377 17.45 -8.81 11.65
CA SER A 377 18.31 -9.26 12.76
C SER A 377 19.71 -8.68 12.63
N ARG A 378 20.27 -8.70 11.43
CA ARG A 378 21.62 -8.17 11.17
C ARG A 378 21.69 -6.64 11.28
N LEU A 379 20.68 -5.95 10.77
CA LEU A 379 20.64 -4.48 10.83
C LEU A 379 20.34 -3.94 12.24
N TYR A 380 19.41 -4.57 12.95
CA TYR A 380 18.81 -4.01 14.17
C TYR A 380 18.89 -4.93 15.39
N GLY A 381 19.35 -6.18 15.22
CA GLY A 381 19.45 -7.13 16.33
C GLY A 381 18.12 -7.76 16.76
N ILE A 382 17.04 -7.54 16.04
CA ILE A 382 15.72 -8.09 16.39
C ILE A 382 15.59 -9.56 15.96
N THR A 383 14.72 -10.29 16.65
CA THR A 383 14.45 -11.71 16.36
C THR A 383 12.95 -11.95 16.20
N PHE A 384 12.61 -13.01 15.43
CA PHE A 384 11.25 -13.40 15.11
C PHE A 384 11.00 -14.82 15.56
N LYS A 385 9.95 -15.03 16.35
CA LYS A 385 9.58 -16.36 16.85
C LYS A 385 8.15 -16.67 16.45
N LYS A 386 7.98 -17.72 15.62
CA LYS A 386 6.64 -18.20 15.27
C LYS A 386 5.88 -18.66 16.52
N ASN A 387 4.65 -18.16 16.68
CA ASN A 387 3.77 -18.56 17.78
C ASN A 387 2.42 -19.05 17.23
N PRO A 388 2.25 -20.39 17.05
CA PRO A 388 1.00 -20.95 16.56
C PRO A 388 -0.17 -20.84 17.56
N GLY A 389 0.09 -20.44 18.80
CA GLY A 389 -0.94 -20.14 19.79
C GLY A 389 -1.67 -18.81 19.59
N ILE A 390 -1.17 -17.94 18.69
CA ILE A 390 -1.84 -16.69 18.32
C ILE A 390 -2.90 -17.00 17.25
N PRO A 391 -4.18 -16.64 17.48
CA PRO A 391 -5.22 -16.86 16.48
C PRO A 391 -4.97 -16.08 15.20
N VAL A 392 -5.34 -16.68 14.07
CA VAL A 392 -5.20 -16.09 12.74
C VAL A 392 -6.53 -16.13 11.99
N TYR A 393 -6.72 -15.25 11.02
CA TYR A 393 -7.98 -15.13 10.27
C TYR A 393 -8.10 -16.11 9.10
N HIS A 394 -7.01 -16.75 8.69
CA HIS A 394 -6.99 -17.76 7.63
C HIS A 394 -5.86 -18.75 7.90
N LYS A 395 -6.05 -20.00 7.47
CA LYS A 395 -5.09 -21.11 7.69
C LYS A 395 -3.68 -20.86 7.12
N ASP A 396 -3.57 -20.02 6.09
CA ASP A 396 -2.30 -19.69 5.45
C ASP A 396 -1.55 -18.56 6.17
N VAL A 397 -2.17 -17.90 7.15
CA VAL A 397 -1.56 -16.81 7.92
C VAL A 397 -0.71 -17.40 9.05
N GLU A 398 0.49 -16.87 9.20
CA GLU A 398 1.39 -17.19 10.31
C GLU A 398 1.60 -15.97 11.20
N ALA A 399 1.67 -16.16 12.51
CA ALA A 399 1.93 -15.11 13.49
C ALA A 399 3.30 -15.29 14.14
N TYR A 400 4.05 -14.19 14.25
CA TYR A 400 5.39 -14.14 14.84
C TYR A 400 5.42 -13.15 15.99
N GLU A 401 6.09 -13.52 17.07
CA GLU A 401 6.49 -12.60 18.12
C GLU A 401 7.83 -11.97 17.73
N VAL A 402 7.94 -10.64 17.86
CA VAL A 402 9.15 -9.90 17.54
C VAL A 402 9.79 -9.37 18.81
N PHE A 403 11.09 -9.65 19.00
CA PHE A 403 11.85 -9.25 20.18
C PHE A 403 13.04 -8.39 19.77
N ASP A 404 13.36 -7.40 20.60
CA ASP A 404 14.55 -6.58 20.44
C ASP A 404 15.82 -7.35 20.86
N LYS A 405 16.98 -6.79 20.57
CA LYS A 405 18.29 -7.37 20.88
C LYS A 405 18.50 -7.69 22.36
N ASP A 406 17.84 -6.97 23.25
CA ASP A 406 17.86 -7.20 24.70
C ASP A 406 16.79 -8.17 25.20
N GLY A 407 16.01 -8.77 24.27
CA GLY A 407 14.93 -9.70 24.58
C GLY A 407 13.58 -9.02 24.87
N THR A 408 13.50 -7.68 24.82
CA THR A 408 12.25 -6.95 25.01
C THR A 408 11.25 -7.26 23.88
N TYR A 409 10.01 -7.55 24.26
CA TYR A 409 8.93 -7.76 23.28
C TYR A 409 8.61 -6.45 22.55
N LEU A 410 8.56 -6.51 21.22
CA LEU A 410 8.32 -5.35 20.36
C LEU A 410 6.95 -5.37 19.67
N ALA A 411 6.56 -6.52 19.12
CA ALA A 411 5.37 -6.59 18.26
C ALA A 411 4.94 -8.02 17.99
N VAL A 412 3.74 -8.15 17.45
CA VAL A 412 3.31 -9.34 16.70
C VAL A 412 3.30 -8.98 15.22
N LEU A 413 3.82 -9.89 14.39
CA LEU A 413 3.80 -9.79 12.93
C LEU A 413 3.04 -10.95 12.35
N TYR A 414 1.95 -10.66 11.60
CA TYR A 414 1.24 -11.64 10.78
C TYR A 414 1.76 -11.59 9.36
N THR A 415 1.89 -12.77 8.73
CA THR A 415 2.25 -12.88 7.31
C THR A 415 1.17 -13.63 6.54
N ASP A 416 0.75 -13.08 5.40
CA ASP A 416 -0.31 -13.60 4.55
C ASP A 416 0.11 -13.49 3.08
N PHE A 417 0.61 -14.59 2.50
CA PHE A 417 1.42 -14.54 1.28
C PHE A 417 0.68 -14.80 -0.03
N HIS A 418 -0.43 -15.57 -0.01
CA HIS A 418 -0.97 -16.12 -1.26
C HIS A 418 -2.33 -15.52 -1.64
N PRO A 419 -2.63 -15.42 -2.96
CA PRO A 419 -3.94 -14.94 -3.40
C PRO A 419 -5.06 -15.92 -3.03
N ARG A 420 -6.28 -15.38 -2.88
CA ARG A 420 -7.52 -16.12 -2.73
C ARG A 420 -8.70 -15.20 -3.09
N ALA A 421 -9.87 -15.78 -3.32
CA ALA A 421 -11.04 -15.04 -3.78
C ALA A 421 -11.48 -13.92 -2.84
N GLY A 422 -11.31 -14.10 -1.53
CA GLY A 422 -11.66 -13.10 -0.51
C GLY A 422 -10.58 -12.04 -0.25
N LYS A 423 -9.50 -12.04 -1.00
CA LYS A 423 -8.36 -11.15 -0.79
C LYS A 423 -8.20 -10.16 -1.94
N ARG A 424 -8.10 -8.87 -1.61
CA ARG A 424 -7.81 -7.81 -2.59
C ARG A 424 -6.45 -8.05 -3.26
N SER A 425 -6.35 -7.67 -4.54
CA SER A 425 -5.09 -7.70 -5.30
C SER A 425 -4.05 -6.73 -4.74
N GLY A 426 -2.78 -6.98 -5.05
CA GLY A 426 -1.66 -6.16 -4.64
C GLY A 426 -1.01 -6.67 -3.36
N ALA A 427 -0.26 -5.79 -2.72
CA ALA A 427 0.39 -6.05 -1.44
C ALA A 427 0.25 -4.81 -0.55
N TRP A 428 0.19 -5.03 0.76
CA TRP A 428 0.09 -3.94 1.72
C TRP A 428 0.50 -4.38 3.12
N MET A 429 0.85 -3.40 3.95
CA MET A 429 0.99 -3.55 5.38
C MET A 429 -0.19 -2.89 6.07
N THR A 430 -0.67 -3.48 7.14
CA THR A 430 -1.70 -2.93 8.00
C THR A 430 -1.42 -3.28 9.47
N SER A 431 -2.16 -2.66 10.38
CA SER A 431 -2.08 -2.95 11.82
C SER A 431 -3.45 -3.34 12.35
N TYR A 432 -3.47 -4.31 13.28
CA TYR A 432 -4.63 -4.64 14.09
C TYR A 432 -4.63 -3.88 15.41
N LYS A 433 -3.49 -3.34 15.78
CA LYS A 433 -3.29 -2.51 16.98
C LYS A 433 -2.06 -1.63 16.74
N GLY A 434 -2.18 -0.34 17.05
CA GLY A 434 -1.07 0.60 17.02
C GLY A 434 -0.25 0.62 18.31
N GLN A 435 0.83 1.39 18.30
CA GLN A 435 1.69 1.59 19.46
C GLN A 435 1.38 2.92 20.15
N TRP A 436 1.38 2.92 21.47
CA TRP A 436 1.30 4.11 22.30
C TRP A 436 1.94 3.86 23.67
N THR A 437 2.26 4.92 24.38
CA THR A 437 2.78 4.85 25.75
C THR A 437 1.89 5.67 26.68
N ASP A 438 1.47 5.07 27.79
CA ASP A 438 0.79 5.81 28.85
C ASP A 438 1.84 6.49 29.75
N GLU A 439 1.82 7.81 29.78
CA GLU A 439 2.80 8.59 30.55
C GLU A 439 2.68 8.38 32.06
N LYS A 440 1.50 8.00 32.55
CA LYS A 440 1.25 7.83 33.99
C LYS A 440 1.70 6.47 34.49
N SER A 441 1.37 5.40 33.76
CA SER A 441 1.70 4.03 34.14
C SER A 441 3.03 3.55 33.57
N GLY A 442 3.53 4.19 32.52
CA GLY A 442 4.69 3.75 31.77
C GLY A 442 4.41 2.55 30.87
N GLU A 443 3.13 2.13 30.73
CA GLU A 443 2.73 1.06 29.83
C GLU A 443 3.03 1.45 28.38
N ASN A 444 3.77 0.60 27.68
CA ASN A 444 4.02 0.73 26.24
C ASN A 444 3.24 -0.35 25.52
N SER A 445 2.12 0.05 24.93
CA SER A 445 1.28 -0.84 24.12
C SER A 445 1.98 -1.11 22.80
N ARG A 446 2.30 -2.40 22.53
CA ARG A 446 3.06 -2.76 21.33
C ARG A 446 2.17 -3.11 20.15
N PRO A 447 2.62 -2.81 18.92
CA PRO A 447 1.78 -2.96 17.73
C PRO A 447 1.60 -4.42 17.30
N HIS A 448 0.46 -4.69 16.67
CA HIS A 448 0.19 -5.94 15.96
C HIS A 448 0.08 -5.62 14.47
N VAL A 449 1.05 -6.09 13.70
CA VAL A 449 1.29 -5.72 12.32
C VAL A 449 0.97 -6.89 11.40
N SER A 450 0.41 -6.62 10.23
CA SER A 450 0.15 -7.64 9.21
C SER A 450 0.69 -7.20 7.86
N ILE A 451 1.36 -8.10 7.17
CA ILE A 451 1.72 -7.95 5.76
C ILE A 451 0.91 -8.93 4.92
N VAL A 452 0.25 -8.40 3.89
CA VAL A 452 -0.67 -9.14 3.05
C VAL A 452 -0.21 -9.03 1.60
N MET A 453 0.00 -10.18 0.96
CA MET A 453 0.57 -10.27 -0.38
C MET A 453 -0.23 -11.24 -1.25
N ASN A 454 0.12 -11.31 -2.52
CA ASN A 454 -0.49 -12.20 -3.50
C ASN A 454 0.61 -12.92 -4.28
N PHE A 455 1.48 -13.63 -3.56
CA PHE A 455 2.63 -14.33 -4.16
C PHE A 455 2.24 -15.68 -4.77
N THR A 456 3.11 -16.17 -5.67
CA THR A 456 3.01 -17.49 -6.28
C THR A 456 2.74 -18.56 -5.23
N LYS A 457 1.68 -19.34 -5.45
CA LYS A 457 1.29 -20.46 -4.57
C LYS A 457 2.19 -21.68 -4.74
N PRO A 458 2.31 -22.54 -3.73
CA PRO A 458 2.83 -23.88 -3.96
C PRO A 458 1.88 -24.67 -4.86
N THR A 459 2.43 -25.63 -5.60
CA THR A 459 1.67 -26.64 -6.33
C THR A 459 1.82 -27.99 -5.64
N GLN A 460 1.13 -29.03 -6.12
CA GLN A 460 1.29 -30.40 -5.58
C GLN A 460 2.73 -30.89 -5.71
N ASN A 461 3.45 -30.43 -6.75
CA ASN A 461 4.78 -30.91 -7.10
C ASN A 461 5.92 -30.01 -6.64
N LYS A 462 5.62 -28.75 -6.30
CA LYS A 462 6.64 -27.73 -5.96
C LYS A 462 6.20 -26.87 -4.80
N PRO A 463 7.14 -26.46 -3.91
CA PRO A 463 6.86 -25.44 -2.92
C PRO A 463 6.61 -24.08 -3.60
N ALA A 464 6.22 -23.08 -2.84
CA ALA A 464 6.10 -21.71 -3.33
C ALA A 464 7.49 -21.18 -3.71
N LEU A 465 7.71 -20.98 -4.99
CA LEU A 465 8.95 -20.46 -5.56
C LEU A 465 8.66 -19.06 -6.11
N LEU A 466 9.29 -18.05 -5.54
CA LEU A 466 9.00 -16.65 -5.81
C LEU A 466 9.75 -16.15 -7.04
N THR A 467 9.18 -15.13 -7.71
CA THR A 467 9.89 -14.28 -8.65
C THR A 467 10.79 -13.30 -7.90
N PHE A 468 11.73 -12.69 -8.60
CA PHE A 468 12.55 -11.62 -8.03
C PHE A 468 11.69 -10.42 -7.59
N ASP A 469 10.70 -10.04 -8.39
CA ASP A 469 9.76 -8.97 -8.04
C ASP A 469 8.97 -9.28 -6.75
N GLU A 470 8.60 -10.54 -6.54
CA GLU A 470 7.95 -10.96 -5.29
C GLU A 470 8.88 -10.85 -4.08
N VAL A 471 10.17 -11.13 -4.25
CA VAL A 471 11.19 -10.90 -3.19
C VAL A 471 11.31 -9.40 -2.87
N GLU A 472 11.36 -8.55 -3.87
CA GLU A 472 11.38 -7.09 -3.68
C GLU A 472 10.12 -6.59 -2.98
N THR A 473 8.95 -7.10 -3.36
CA THR A 473 7.68 -6.77 -2.72
C THR A 473 7.66 -7.17 -1.24
N PHE A 474 8.20 -8.34 -0.93
CA PHE A 474 8.33 -8.78 0.47
C PHE A 474 9.19 -7.80 1.27
N LEU A 475 10.33 -7.41 0.74
CA LEU A 475 11.20 -6.41 1.37
C LEU A 475 10.49 -5.08 1.56
N HIS A 476 9.72 -4.64 0.57
CA HIS A 476 8.92 -3.43 0.61
C HIS A 476 7.93 -3.45 1.77
N GLU A 477 7.06 -4.43 1.83
CA GLU A 477 6.05 -4.54 2.90
C GLU A 477 6.70 -4.76 4.28
N PHE A 478 7.83 -5.44 4.29
CA PHE A 478 8.61 -5.62 5.51
C PHE A 478 9.22 -4.30 6.00
N GLY A 479 9.60 -3.40 5.09
CA GLY A 479 10.04 -2.04 5.43
C GLY A 479 8.96 -1.24 6.14
N HIS A 480 7.72 -1.29 5.65
CA HIS A 480 6.57 -0.73 6.36
C HIS A 480 6.37 -1.36 7.74
N SER A 481 6.54 -2.68 7.81
CA SER A 481 6.40 -3.40 9.09
C SER A 481 7.43 -2.95 10.11
N LEU A 482 8.66 -2.72 9.71
CA LEU A 482 9.71 -2.20 10.61
C LEU A 482 9.38 -0.80 11.12
N HIS A 483 8.79 0.05 10.28
CA HIS A 483 8.32 1.38 10.65
C HIS A 483 7.27 1.33 11.76
N GLU A 484 6.42 0.30 11.76
CA GLU A 484 5.43 0.07 12.81
C GLU A 484 6.03 -0.67 14.02
N ILE A 485 6.82 -1.73 13.78
CA ILE A 485 7.44 -2.56 14.84
C ILE A 485 8.32 -1.73 15.78
N PHE A 486 9.09 -0.81 15.23
CA PHE A 486 9.98 0.06 16.00
C PHE A 486 9.31 1.29 16.58
N ALA A 487 8.03 1.49 16.36
CA ALA A 487 7.31 2.65 16.88
C ALA A 487 7.52 2.82 18.37
N ASN A 488 7.84 4.04 18.77
CA ASN A 488 8.06 4.40 20.17
C ASN A 488 7.59 5.84 20.41
N SER A 489 6.29 6.02 20.38
CA SER A 489 5.60 7.30 20.53
C SER A 489 4.71 7.28 21.77
N THR A 490 4.39 8.44 22.30
CA THR A 490 3.40 8.57 23.37
C THR A 490 1.98 8.40 22.83
N TYR A 491 1.71 9.00 21.68
CA TYR A 491 0.35 9.04 21.12
C TYR A 491 0.23 8.17 19.89
N GLU A 492 -0.83 7.34 19.86
CA GLU A 492 -1.07 6.37 18.78
C GLU A 492 -1.23 7.04 17.42
N SER A 493 -1.90 8.19 17.35
CA SER A 493 -2.12 8.91 16.10
C SER A 493 -0.84 9.45 15.44
N LEU A 494 0.27 9.51 16.18
CA LEU A 494 1.59 9.93 15.70
C LEU A 494 2.57 8.77 15.58
N SER A 495 2.11 7.54 15.80
CA SER A 495 2.95 6.35 15.91
C SER A 495 3.12 5.63 14.57
N GLY A 496 4.27 4.99 14.39
CA GLY A 496 4.52 4.07 13.28
C GLY A 496 4.38 4.71 11.91
N THR A 497 3.51 4.15 11.08
CA THR A 497 3.27 4.62 9.72
C THR A 497 2.32 5.81 9.62
N ASN A 498 1.88 6.37 10.75
CA ASN A 498 1.07 7.60 10.79
C ASN A 498 1.96 8.83 10.52
N VAL A 499 2.42 8.94 9.31
CA VAL A 499 3.31 9.99 8.79
C VAL A 499 2.66 10.65 7.58
N TYR A 500 3.23 11.74 7.09
CA TYR A 500 2.81 12.32 5.82
C TYR A 500 2.90 11.25 4.71
N TRP A 501 1.89 11.23 3.85
CA TRP A 501 1.73 10.18 2.85
C TRP A 501 2.90 10.09 1.87
N ASP A 502 3.52 11.22 1.54
CA ASP A 502 4.70 11.27 0.68
C ASP A 502 6.03 10.93 1.38
N PHE A 503 5.96 10.60 2.67
CA PHE A 503 7.08 10.08 3.45
C PHE A 503 6.94 8.59 3.79
N VAL A 504 5.71 8.07 3.77
CA VAL A 504 5.40 6.71 4.26
C VAL A 504 6.16 5.61 3.50
N GLU A 505 6.48 5.83 2.23
CA GLU A 505 7.16 4.85 1.39
C GLU A 505 8.70 4.87 1.55
N LEU A 506 9.26 5.78 2.33
CA LEU A 506 10.72 5.78 2.54
C LEU A 506 11.22 4.47 3.17
N PRO A 507 10.67 3.97 4.28
CA PRO A 507 11.16 2.72 4.88
C PRO A 507 10.94 1.50 4.00
N SER A 508 9.85 1.44 3.25
CA SER A 508 9.53 0.33 2.37
C SER A 508 10.46 0.25 1.17
N GLN A 509 10.61 1.35 0.45
CA GLN A 509 11.48 1.43 -0.72
C GLN A 509 12.96 1.33 -0.33
N PHE A 510 13.34 1.82 0.83
CA PHE A 510 14.67 1.64 1.38
C PHE A 510 15.06 0.15 1.48
N MET A 511 14.17 -0.69 1.97
CA MET A 511 14.43 -2.12 2.10
C MET A 511 14.57 -2.84 0.76
N GLU A 512 13.92 -2.38 -0.30
CA GLU A 512 14.05 -2.96 -1.64
C GLU A 512 15.49 -2.95 -2.15
N ASN A 513 16.29 -1.97 -1.74
CA ASN A 513 17.69 -1.86 -2.17
C ASN A 513 18.53 -3.08 -1.82
N PHE A 514 18.17 -3.83 -0.78
CA PHE A 514 18.92 -5.04 -0.39
C PHE A 514 18.72 -6.22 -1.34
N ALA A 515 17.67 -6.21 -2.17
CA ALA A 515 17.33 -7.32 -3.06
C ALA A 515 18.45 -7.72 -4.03
N ILE A 516 19.28 -6.76 -4.46
CA ILE A 516 20.41 -7.01 -5.36
C ILE A 516 21.77 -7.09 -4.65
N GLU A 517 21.78 -6.99 -3.32
CA GLU A 517 23.03 -7.09 -2.55
C GLU A 517 23.43 -8.55 -2.34
N LYS A 518 24.63 -8.90 -2.84
CA LYS A 518 25.16 -10.26 -2.76
C LYS A 518 25.18 -10.79 -1.32
N GLU A 519 25.60 -9.95 -0.37
CA GLU A 519 25.68 -10.34 1.05
C GLU A 519 24.30 -10.72 1.61
N PHE A 520 23.24 -10.08 1.16
CA PHE A 520 21.87 -10.44 1.53
C PHE A 520 21.44 -11.75 0.85
N LEU A 521 21.56 -11.84 -0.48
CA LEU A 521 21.15 -13.01 -1.24
C LEU A 521 21.84 -14.28 -0.75
N HIS A 522 23.11 -14.21 -0.41
CA HIS A 522 23.88 -15.36 0.09
C HIS A 522 23.42 -15.87 1.46
N THR A 523 22.63 -15.12 2.20
CA THR A 523 22.11 -15.60 3.49
C THR A 523 20.99 -16.62 3.35
N PHE A 524 20.26 -16.64 2.22
CA PHE A 524 19.07 -17.50 2.09
C PHE A 524 18.91 -18.18 0.72
N ALA A 525 19.47 -17.61 -0.35
CA ALA A 525 19.17 -18.04 -1.71
C ALA A 525 19.85 -19.37 -2.04
N ARG A 526 19.21 -20.47 -1.63
CA ARG A 526 19.64 -21.84 -1.86
C ARG A 526 18.63 -22.58 -2.70
N HIS A 527 19.11 -23.37 -3.64
CA HIS A 527 18.27 -24.21 -4.49
C HIS A 527 17.38 -25.13 -3.64
N TYR A 528 16.07 -25.12 -3.88
CA TYR A 528 15.11 -25.84 -3.03
C TYR A 528 15.25 -27.35 -3.04
N GLN A 529 15.86 -27.94 -4.10
CA GLN A 529 16.11 -29.40 -4.21
C GLN A 529 17.52 -29.76 -3.78
N THR A 530 18.53 -29.02 -4.24
CA THR A 530 19.95 -29.40 -4.04
C THR A 530 20.56 -28.76 -2.79
N GLY A 531 20.00 -27.67 -2.31
CA GLY A 531 20.58 -26.88 -1.21
C GLY A 531 21.77 -26.02 -1.61
N GLU A 532 22.18 -26.06 -2.89
CA GLU A 532 23.30 -25.25 -3.38
C GLU A 532 23.00 -23.77 -3.30
N LEU A 533 23.98 -22.98 -2.86
CA LEU A 533 23.89 -21.52 -2.82
C LEU A 533 23.76 -20.97 -4.24
N ILE A 534 22.98 -19.91 -4.40
CA ILE A 534 22.88 -19.21 -5.68
C ILE A 534 24.29 -18.86 -6.21
N PRO A 535 24.64 -19.23 -7.45
CA PRO A 535 25.96 -18.95 -7.99
C PRO A 535 26.25 -17.43 -8.04
N ASP A 536 27.48 -17.06 -7.75
CA ASP A 536 27.95 -15.67 -7.83
C ASP A 536 27.71 -15.07 -9.22
N GLU A 537 27.87 -15.85 -10.26
CA GLU A 537 27.60 -15.44 -11.63
C GLU A 537 26.14 -15.05 -11.83
N LEU A 538 25.20 -15.81 -11.25
CA LEU A 538 23.76 -15.51 -11.34
C LEU A 538 23.41 -14.26 -10.54
N VAL A 539 24.00 -14.07 -9.37
CA VAL A 539 23.88 -12.82 -8.59
C VAL A 539 24.38 -11.63 -9.40
N GLN A 540 25.52 -11.77 -10.07
CA GLN A 540 26.07 -10.69 -10.91
C GLN A 540 25.14 -10.35 -12.08
N ARG A 541 24.49 -11.35 -12.68
CA ARG A 541 23.49 -11.13 -13.73
C ARG A 541 22.27 -10.37 -13.21
N ILE A 542 21.83 -10.63 -11.98
CA ILE A 542 20.76 -9.86 -11.32
C ILE A 542 21.20 -8.39 -11.21
N VAL A 543 22.40 -8.14 -10.69
CA VAL A 543 22.94 -6.79 -10.53
C VAL A 543 23.07 -6.07 -11.88
N ASP A 544 23.65 -6.73 -12.88
CA ASP A 544 23.86 -6.16 -14.22
C ASP A 544 22.53 -5.82 -14.91
N SER A 545 21.48 -6.59 -14.64
CA SER A 545 20.15 -6.38 -15.21
C SER A 545 19.25 -5.44 -14.39
N SER A 546 19.70 -4.96 -13.24
CA SER A 546 18.86 -4.18 -12.31
C SER A 546 18.30 -2.88 -12.89
N ASN A 547 19.01 -2.28 -13.84
CA ASN A 547 18.57 -1.08 -14.54
C ASN A 547 17.98 -1.37 -15.94
N PHE A 548 17.74 -2.64 -16.27
CA PHE A 548 17.12 -3.00 -17.55
C PHE A 548 15.69 -2.45 -17.63
N ASN A 549 15.42 -1.65 -18.66
CA ASN A 549 14.13 -0.96 -18.85
C ASN A 549 13.71 -0.07 -17.67
N VAL A 550 14.65 0.40 -16.88
CA VAL A 550 14.39 1.25 -15.70
C VAL A 550 13.71 2.57 -16.08
N ALA A 551 14.06 3.15 -17.24
CA ALA A 551 13.47 4.41 -17.68
C ALA A 551 12.01 4.21 -18.12
N TYR A 552 11.70 3.14 -18.83
CA TYR A 552 10.32 2.78 -19.15
C TYR A 552 9.50 2.61 -17.86
N ALA A 553 10.02 1.87 -16.90
CA ALA A 553 9.36 1.64 -15.61
C ALA A 553 9.12 2.96 -14.85
N CYS A 554 10.10 3.86 -14.85
CA CYS A 554 9.95 5.18 -14.24
C CYS A 554 8.84 5.99 -14.92
N LEU A 555 8.83 6.05 -16.25
CA LEU A 555 7.78 6.77 -16.99
C LEU A 555 6.38 6.16 -16.77
N ARG A 556 6.30 4.85 -16.57
CA ARG A 556 5.03 4.21 -16.21
C ARG A 556 4.52 4.74 -14.86
N GLN A 557 5.37 4.86 -13.87
CA GLN A 557 5.02 5.45 -12.57
C GLN A 557 4.69 6.94 -12.68
N VAL A 558 5.43 7.69 -13.49
CA VAL A 558 5.13 9.09 -13.77
C VAL A 558 3.76 9.23 -14.44
N SER A 559 3.41 8.34 -15.37
CA SER A 559 2.08 8.33 -16.01
C SER A 559 0.95 8.20 -14.99
N PHE A 560 1.11 7.33 -14.01
CA PHE A 560 0.13 7.17 -12.92
C PHE A 560 0.01 8.44 -12.06
N GLY A 561 1.12 9.08 -11.75
CA GLY A 561 1.13 10.37 -11.05
C GLY A 561 0.44 11.48 -11.85
N LEU A 562 0.68 11.55 -13.15
CA LEU A 562 0.04 12.53 -14.04
C LEU A 562 -1.48 12.29 -14.13
N LEU A 563 -1.90 11.04 -14.22
CA LEU A 563 -3.32 10.67 -14.25
C LEU A 563 -4.02 11.06 -12.94
N ASP A 564 -3.42 10.72 -11.83
CA ASP A 564 -3.90 11.07 -10.49
C ASP A 564 -4.09 12.59 -10.35
N MET A 565 -3.05 13.34 -10.66
CA MET A 565 -3.10 14.80 -10.57
C MET A 565 -4.11 15.41 -11.56
N ALA A 566 -4.27 14.84 -12.74
CA ALA A 566 -5.26 15.29 -13.71
C ALA A 566 -6.69 15.18 -13.16
N TRP A 567 -7.01 14.07 -12.47
CA TRP A 567 -8.32 13.90 -11.85
C TRP A 567 -8.58 14.89 -10.71
N TYR A 568 -7.58 15.18 -9.89
CA TYR A 568 -7.78 15.91 -8.63
C TYR A 568 -7.34 17.38 -8.64
N THR A 569 -6.75 17.86 -9.72
CA THR A 569 -6.51 19.30 -9.94
C THR A 569 -7.68 20.01 -10.67
N ARG A 570 -8.74 19.27 -10.97
CA ARG A 570 -9.93 19.82 -11.60
C ARG A 570 -10.68 20.75 -10.62
N ASN A 571 -11.12 21.89 -11.13
CA ASN A 571 -11.94 22.84 -10.38
C ASN A 571 -13.36 23.00 -10.97
N THR A 572 -13.70 22.19 -11.97
CA THR A 572 -15.03 22.14 -12.58
C THR A 572 -15.49 20.69 -12.67
N PRO A 573 -16.82 20.42 -12.63
CA PRO A 573 -17.34 19.05 -12.76
C PRO A 573 -16.89 18.38 -14.04
N PHE A 574 -16.58 17.08 -13.95
CA PHE A 574 -16.24 16.26 -15.09
C PHE A 574 -17.47 15.49 -15.59
N GLU A 575 -17.80 15.69 -16.86
CA GLU A 575 -18.94 15.03 -17.53
C GLU A 575 -18.53 14.37 -18.84
N GLY A 576 -17.23 14.39 -19.16
CA GLY A 576 -16.67 13.88 -20.40
C GLY A 576 -16.45 12.38 -20.42
N ASP A 577 -15.75 11.93 -21.46
CA ASP A 577 -15.34 10.55 -21.62
C ASP A 577 -14.10 10.23 -20.75
N VAL A 578 -14.22 9.26 -19.87
CA VAL A 578 -13.15 8.88 -18.92
C VAL A 578 -11.93 8.36 -19.65
N LYS A 579 -12.11 7.51 -20.66
CA LYS A 579 -10.99 6.91 -21.41
C LYS A 579 -10.20 7.97 -22.18
N ALA A 580 -10.90 8.89 -22.84
CA ALA A 580 -10.28 9.97 -23.59
C ALA A 580 -9.52 10.94 -22.65
N TYR A 581 -10.12 11.27 -21.52
CA TYR A 581 -9.49 12.10 -20.50
C TYR A 581 -8.21 11.48 -19.94
N GLU A 582 -8.26 10.20 -19.63
CA GLU A 582 -7.09 9.45 -19.15
C GLU A 582 -5.93 9.50 -20.15
N LYS A 583 -6.20 9.19 -21.42
CA LYS A 583 -5.18 9.14 -22.47
C LYS A 583 -4.51 10.50 -22.67
N LYS A 584 -5.28 11.57 -22.61
CA LYS A 584 -4.75 12.93 -22.67
C LYS A 584 -3.90 13.28 -21.43
N ALA A 585 -4.34 12.85 -20.24
CA ALA A 585 -3.70 13.17 -18.98
C ALA A 585 -2.25 12.66 -18.91
N TRP A 586 -1.99 11.47 -19.43
CA TRP A 586 -0.66 10.85 -19.34
C TRP A 586 0.07 10.71 -20.67
N ASP A 587 -0.40 11.37 -21.72
CA ASP A 587 0.16 11.28 -23.08
C ASP A 587 1.66 11.47 -23.12
N LYS A 588 2.20 12.46 -22.42
CA LYS A 588 3.64 12.79 -22.40
C LYS A 588 4.53 11.67 -21.87
N ALA A 589 3.99 10.78 -21.06
CA ALA A 589 4.73 9.67 -20.45
C ALA A 589 4.48 8.34 -21.18
N GLN A 590 3.71 8.31 -22.25
CA GLN A 590 3.44 7.12 -23.03
C GLN A 590 4.59 6.80 -23.99
N ILE A 591 5.04 5.55 -23.98
CA ILE A 591 6.09 5.04 -24.87
C ILE A 591 5.49 4.05 -25.87
N LEU A 592 4.56 3.20 -25.41
CA LEU A 592 3.88 2.21 -26.25
C LEU A 592 2.68 2.81 -26.97
N PRO A 593 2.24 2.21 -28.11
CA PRO A 593 1.02 2.63 -28.77
C PRO A 593 -0.21 2.62 -27.88
N VAL A 594 -1.11 3.56 -28.10
CA VAL A 594 -2.37 3.67 -27.35
C VAL A 594 -3.36 2.59 -27.83
N VAL A 595 -4.03 1.95 -26.87
CA VAL A 595 -5.14 1.03 -27.12
C VAL A 595 -6.41 1.69 -26.57
N GLU A 596 -7.28 2.13 -27.46
CA GLU A 596 -8.42 3.00 -27.14
C GLU A 596 -9.42 2.40 -26.15
N GLU A 597 -9.60 1.08 -26.17
CA GLU A 597 -10.56 0.38 -25.32
C GLU A 597 -10.12 0.26 -23.86
N THR A 598 -8.82 0.41 -23.59
CA THR A 598 -8.28 0.22 -22.24
C THR A 598 -8.56 1.41 -21.31
N CYS A 599 -8.65 1.14 -20.03
CA CYS A 599 -8.86 2.16 -19.02
C CYS A 599 -8.20 1.76 -17.70
N MET A 600 -7.29 2.57 -17.22
CA MET A 600 -6.67 2.41 -15.89
C MET A 600 -7.56 2.98 -14.78
N SER A 601 -8.22 4.10 -15.03
CA SER A 601 -9.01 4.80 -14.03
C SER A 601 -10.10 3.93 -13.40
N THR A 602 -10.75 3.06 -14.18
CA THR A 602 -11.83 2.19 -13.67
C THR A 602 -11.37 1.10 -12.71
N GLN A 603 -10.06 0.86 -12.62
CA GLN A 603 -9.46 -0.15 -11.75
C GLN A 603 -8.34 0.41 -10.86
N PHE A 604 -8.12 1.71 -10.92
CA PHE A 604 -7.04 2.38 -10.17
C PHE A 604 -7.45 2.64 -8.72
N SER A 605 -7.49 1.56 -7.94
CA SER A 605 -7.93 1.60 -6.55
C SER A 605 -7.11 2.56 -5.69
N HIS A 606 -5.80 2.70 -5.94
CA HIS A 606 -4.93 3.62 -5.20
C HIS A 606 -5.52 5.03 -5.10
N ILE A 607 -5.99 5.57 -6.23
CA ILE A 607 -6.44 6.97 -6.30
C ILE A 607 -7.96 7.14 -6.18
N PHE A 608 -8.75 6.07 -6.29
CA PHE A 608 -10.21 6.16 -6.20
C PHE A 608 -10.78 5.56 -4.92
N ALA A 609 -10.22 4.47 -4.42
CA ALA A 609 -10.72 3.77 -3.24
C ALA A 609 -9.68 3.59 -2.13
N GLY A 610 -8.40 3.81 -2.44
CA GLY A 610 -7.30 3.80 -1.47
C GLY A 610 -6.93 5.20 -0.99
N GLY A 611 -5.84 5.32 -0.27
CA GLY A 611 -5.35 6.56 0.32
C GLY A 611 -4.51 7.45 -0.59
N TYR A 612 -4.36 7.12 -1.87
CA TYR A 612 -3.41 7.78 -2.78
C TYR A 612 -4.05 8.82 -3.71
N SER A 613 -5.26 9.29 -3.44
CA SER A 613 -5.88 10.40 -4.21
C SER A 613 -5.04 11.65 -4.11
N ALA A 614 -4.63 12.22 -5.26
CA ALA A 614 -3.63 13.29 -5.33
C ALA A 614 -2.35 12.96 -4.52
N GLY A 615 -1.98 11.70 -4.50
CA GLY A 615 -0.91 11.18 -3.66
C GLY A 615 -0.05 10.10 -4.32
N TYR A 616 -0.34 9.68 -5.56
CA TYR A 616 0.43 8.62 -6.22
C TYR A 616 1.90 9.03 -6.47
N TYR A 617 2.17 10.30 -6.66
CA TYR A 617 3.54 10.85 -6.77
C TYR A 617 4.40 10.46 -5.56
N SER A 618 3.79 10.12 -4.43
CA SER A 618 4.49 9.79 -3.18
C SER A 618 5.51 8.67 -3.35
N TYR A 619 5.24 7.72 -4.25
CA TYR A 619 6.20 6.63 -4.55
C TYR A 619 7.49 7.18 -5.15
N LYS A 620 7.40 8.11 -6.09
CA LYS A 620 8.60 8.75 -6.69
C LYS A 620 9.24 9.76 -5.76
N TRP A 621 8.44 10.48 -5.00
CA TRP A 621 8.95 11.39 -3.97
C TRP A 621 9.78 10.64 -2.94
N ALA A 622 9.26 9.56 -2.39
CA ALA A 622 9.95 8.74 -1.41
C ALA A 622 11.14 7.98 -2.02
N GLU A 623 11.11 7.66 -3.31
CA GLU A 623 12.24 7.03 -4.00
C GLU A 623 13.45 7.96 -4.09
N VAL A 624 13.22 9.26 -4.23
CA VAL A 624 14.28 10.27 -4.10
C VAL A 624 14.91 10.21 -2.71
N LEU A 625 14.08 10.14 -1.67
CA LEU A 625 14.54 10.01 -0.28
C LEU A 625 15.30 8.70 -0.04
N ASP A 626 14.76 7.59 -0.51
CA ASP A 626 15.34 6.26 -0.33
C ASP A 626 16.69 6.12 -1.02
N ALA A 627 16.81 6.61 -2.25
CA ALA A 627 18.06 6.57 -3.00
C ALA A 627 19.17 7.35 -2.27
N ASP A 628 18.83 8.53 -1.76
CA ASP A 628 19.76 9.35 -0.99
C ASP A 628 20.13 8.68 0.34
N ALA A 629 19.16 8.13 1.07
CA ALA A 629 19.40 7.43 2.33
C ALA A 629 20.27 6.19 2.14
N PHE A 630 19.96 5.35 1.15
CA PHE A 630 20.73 4.14 0.89
C PHE A 630 22.15 4.45 0.37
N SER A 631 22.33 5.57 -0.31
CA SER A 631 23.69 6.02 -0.71
C SER A 631 24.61 6.19 0.50
N LEU A 632 24.08 6.65 1.63
CA LEU A 632 24.83 6.73 2.88
C LEU A 632 25.23 5.34 3.39
N PHE A 633 24.32 4.38 3.36
CA PHE A 633 24.60 2.99 3.72
C PHE A 633 25.68 2.39 2.80
N LYS A 634 25.61 2.65 1.51
CA LYS A 634 26.64 2.17 0.57
C LYS A 634 28.04 2.75 0.87
N GLN A 635 28.12 4.01 1.28
CA GLN A 635 29.38 4.66 1.65
C GLN A 635 29.96 4.12 2.96
N CYS A 636 29.11 3.83 3.94
CA CYS A 636 29.52 3.43 5.28
C CYS A 636 29.54 1.93 5.52
N GLY A 637 29.04 1.14 4.55
CA GLY A 637 28.77 -0.29 4.69
C GLY A 637 27.29 -0.55 4.95
N ILE A 638 26.66 -1.39 4.11
CA ILE A 638 25.21 -1.64 4.14
C ILE A 638 24.74 -2.28 5.46
N PHE A 639 25.62 -2.90 6.21
CA PHE A 639 25.34 -3.48 7.52
C PHE A 639 26.03 -2.74 8.67
N ASN A 640 26.43 -1.49 8.43
CA ASN A 640 27.04 -0.67 9.49
C ASN A 640 26.02 -0.45 10.63
N PRO A 641 26.30 -0.93 11.85
CA PRO A 641 25.35 -0.88 12.94
C PRO A 641 25.05 0.55 13.43
N GLU A 642 26.00 1.48 13.29
CA GLU A 642 25.80 2.87 13.72
C GLU A 642 24.82 3.59 12.79
N ILE A 643 24.94 3.37 11.49
CA ILE A 643 24.04 3.96 10.48
C ILE A 643 22.64 3.35 10.59
N ALA A 644 22.56 2.01 10.74
CA ALA A 644 21.28 1.32 10.94
C ALA A 644 20.58 1.80 12.22
N ASP A 645 21.32 1.94 13.32
CA ASP A 645 20.76 2.46 14.56
C ASP A 645 20.30 3.92 14.43
N SER A 646 21.05 4.75 13.72
CA SER A 646 20.65 6.14 13.44
C SER A 646 19.36 6.21 12.62
N PHE A 647 19.22 5.34 11.61
CA PHE A 647 17.98 5.23 10.82
C PHE A 647 16.79 4.79 11.68
N ARG A 648 16.99 3.79 12.54
CA ARG A 648 15.98 3.34 13.51
C ARG A 648 15.56 4.47 14.46
N ARG A 649 16.52 5.13 15.12
CA ARG A 649 16.26 6.17 16.13
C ARG A 649 15.60 7.43 15.56
N ASN A 650 16.03 7.87 14.39
CA ASN A 650 15.59 9.14 13.82
C ASN A 650 14.39 9.02 12.91
N ILE A 651 14.22 7.88 12.24
CA ILE A 651 13.14 7.65 11.25
C ILE A 651 12.14 6.62 11.77
N LEU A 652 12.57 5.34 11.91
CA LEU A 652 11.65 4.22 12.13
C LEU A 652 10.90 4.30 13.47
N SER A 653 11.54 4.78 14.53
CA SER A 653 10.93 4.85 15.86
C SER A 653 10.10 6.10 16.10
N LYS A 654 10.25 7.12 15.25
CA LYS A 654 9.67 8.44 15.48
C LYS A 654 8.28 8.64 14.89
N GLY A 655 7.89 7.83 13.90
CA GLY A 655 6.59 8.01 13.25
C GLY A 655 6.39 9.45 12.78
N GLY A 656 5.21 9.99 13.06
CA GLY A 656 4.81 11.37 12.74
C GLY A 656 4.98 12.37 13.89
N THR A 657 5.83 12.09 14.87
CA THR A 657 6.02 12.93 16.05
C THR A 657 6.65 14.28 15.77
N GLU A 658 7.35 14.41 14.66
CA GLU A 658 7.95 15.65 14.17
C GLU A 658 7.79 15.73 12.64
N HIS A 659 8.04 16.91 12.07
CA HIS A 659 8.00 17.05 10.60
C HIS A 659 9.01 16.09 9.94
N PRO A 660 8.63 15.37 8.88
CA PRO A 660 9.49 14.32 8.29
C PRO A 660 10.84 14.85 7.76
N MET A 661 10.90 16.07 7.24
CA MET A 661 12.18 16.64 6.81
C MET A 661 13.13 16.89 7.99
N THR A 662 12.61 17.24 9.15
CA THR A 662 13.42 17.39 10.37
C THR A 662 14.04 16.06 10.79
N LEU A 663 13.24 14.99 10.78
CA LEU A 663 13.70 13.63 11.09
C LEU A 663 14.73 13.15 10.05
N TYR A 664 14.45 13.38 8.77
CA TYR A 664 15.33 12.97 7.68
C TYR A 664 16.70 13.66 7.77
N LYS A 665 16.73 14.98 7.97
CA LYS A 665 17.98 15.75 8.11
C LYS A 665 18.77 15.34 9.35
N ARG A 666 18.09 14.96 10.42
CA ARG A 666 18.75 14.45 11.64
C ARG A 666 19.48 13.13 11.37
N PHE A 667 18.90 12.27 10.54
CA PHE A 667 19.55 11.04 10.07
C PHE A 667 20.63 11.31 9.03
N ARG A 668 20.28 12.03 7.96
CA ARG A 668 21.12 12.17 6.75
C ARG A 668 22.17 13.27 6.85
N GLY A 669 21.91 14.31 7.64
CA GLY A 669 22.77 15.51 7.78
C GLY A 669 22.51 16.58 6.72
N GLN A 670 21.63 16.33 5.76
CA GLN A 670 21.28 17.24 4.66
C GLN A 670 19.91 16.91 4.08
N GLU A 671 19.38 17.82 3.27
CA GLU A 671 18.19 17.54 2.47
C GLU A 671 18.50 16.58 1.32
N PRO A 672 17.52 15.74 0.90
CA PRO A 672 17.72 14.85 -0.23
C PRO A 672 17.77 15.62 -1.55
N THR A 673 18.49 15.06 -2.53
CA THR A 673 18.51 15.54 -3.90
C THR A 673 18.12 14.41 -4.85
N ILE A 674 17.62 14.75 -6.05
CA ILE A 674 17.27 13.76 -7.08
C ILE A 674 18.51 13.03 -7.64
N ASP A 675 19.70 13.57 -7.44
CA ASP A 675 20.94 13.06 -8.04
C ASP A 675 21.22 11.61 -7.65
N ALA A 676 21.02 11.23 -6.38
CA ALA A 676 21.25 9.85 -5.94
C ALA A 676 20.37 8.84 -6.71
N LEU A 677 19.12 9.20 -6.97
CA LEU A 677 18.21 8.37 -7.77
C LEU A 677 18.67 8.27 -9.23
N LEU A 678 19.02 9.39 -9.85
CA LEU A 678 19.49 9.42 -11.24
C LEU A 678 20.79 8.61 -11.41
N ILE A 679 21.70 8.69 -10.45
CA ILE A 679 22.95 7.92 -10.45
C ILE A 679 22.65 6.42 -10.27
N ARG A 680 21.81 6.06 -9.32
CA ARG A 680 21.40 4.66 -9.07
C ARG A 680 20.82 4.01 -10.33
N ASN A 681 20.02 4.76 -11.07
CA ASN A 681 19.36 4.28 -12.28
C ASN A 681 20.21 4.41 -13.55
N GLY A 682 21.46 4.89 -13.45
CA GLY A 682 22.35 5.05 -14.61
C GLY A 682 21.94 6.14 -15.57
N ILE A 683 21.05 7.06 -15.18
CA ILE A 683 20.61 8.22 -15.98
C ILE A 683 21.64 9.34 -15.93
N LYS A 684 22.28 9.50 -14.80
CA LYS A 684 23.35 10.47 -14.56
C LYS A 684 24.60 9.71 -14.11
N ARG A 685 25.79 10.17 -14.52
CA ARG A 685 27.09 9.60 -14.14
C ARG A 685 27.66 10.29 -12.90
#